data_81f1632f70217dab6098e07b42652746
#
_entry.id   81f1632f70217dab6098e07b42652746
#
_cell.length_a   1.000
_cell.length_b   1.000
_cell.length_c   1.000
_cell.angle_alpha   90.00
_cell.angle_beta   90.00
_cell.angle_gamma   90.00
#
_symmetry.space_group_name_H-M   'P 1'
#
loop_
_entity.id
_entity.type
_entity.pdbx_description
1 polymer ?
#
loop_
_entity_poly.entity_id
_entity_poly.type
_entity_poly.pdbx_seq_one_letter_code
_entity_poly.pdbx_strand_id
1 'polypeptide(L)'
;VNRRPRGALFPLSVPFPGRFVVPVRRETKPDRIKKMKPFLASLLFLSLSPFAVAEVVEYDLDVAEQSWTPDARLRPVRALTLNGGIPGPTLRFREGDAAKIRVHNRLRKEETSIHWHGVLLPNAQDGVPHVTTPPILPGTTHTFEFPLTHAGTYWYHSHTGLQEQRGVYGSIVVEPRGGESVSADRDFVVVLSDWTRERPEEVARTLHRGSDWYAFKKGTIQSLTGAIREGALTEFLDRERSRMPAMDLSDVAYDAFLANGRPAIDLPTRAGETVRLRFINAGASTYFYIASSTGPLRVVAADGPAVRPIDVGRLLIGMAETYDVVVTVPNTERWEIRATAQDGSGHASVWLGEGDERHPAPEIPKPDPYRMDSHLMAAMEEMDASDKAPEPERPLPPYARLRSLKSTAFPATLPRRDIELRLTGDMERYIWSFNDQTAAEDGVIRIRRGEVLRLRLINDTMMHHPLHLHGHFFRVLDDRELPDAPLKHTVDVPPMGSRTIEFEANESGDWLFHCHLLYHMHAGMTRVFSYQEPDTYRAPNLGDHAKDPLHFMIDGSLQTHMSMGMAMAMNTRNDYYAMWDIGWEENFKHPHYEIDLGWSRYIDPNLSAGIGARLTNHHDEANRFIAGIDHRLPWLIDSFAQVDSEGAFRFGLGKSIQLTDRISAFGEVEYDTGSEWEWSAGAEYLLTKELSIIGQFHSDHGFGGGISFRF
;
A
#
# COMPACT_ATOMS: atom_id res chain seq x y z
N VAL A 1 50.48 -3.46 24.59
CA VAL A 1 51.60 -4.39 24.90
C VAL A 1 51.47 -5.58 23.96
N ASN A 2 52.29 -5.57 22.89
CA ASN A 2 53.03 -6.68 22.24
C ASN A 2 52.26 -7.96 21.84
N ARG A 3 52.39 -8.59 20.72
CA ARG A 3 53.34 -8.61 19.56
C ARG A 3 52.77 -9.50 18.48
N ARG A 4 53.00 -9.16 17.23
CA ARG A 4 52.94 -10.11 16.09
C ARG A 4 54.06 -11.13 16.14
N PRO A 5 53.99 -12.25 15.41
CA PRO A 5 55.01 -12.45 14.39
C PRO A 5 54.46 -12.80 12.97
N ARG A 6 55.35 -12.47 12.03
CA ARG A 6 55.32 -12.72 10.59
C ARG A 6 55.90 -14.10 10.24
N GLY A 7 55.60 -14.53 9.02
CA GLY A 7 56.36 -15.50 8.20
C GLY A 7 55.46 -16.63 7.71
N ALA A 8 55.52 -17.17 6.51
CA ALA A 8 56.41 -17.02 5.38
C ALA A 8 55.73 -17.51 4.11
N LEU A 9 56.13 -16.98 2.98
CA LEU A 9 55.88 -17.45 1.62
C LEU A 9 56.44 -18.84 1.36
N PHE A 10 55.79 -19.68 0.53
CA PHE A 10 56.45 -20.41 -0.57
C PHE A 10 55.41 -20.92 -1.59
N PRO A 11 55.71 -20.91 -2.90
CA PRO A 11 54.84 -21.28 -3.99
C PRO A 11 55.10 -22.73 -4.45
N LEU A 12 54.09 -23.41 -4.93
CA LEU A 12 54.26 -24.66 -5.70
C LEU A 12 53.50 -24.58 -7.03
N SER A 13 54.31 -24.48 -8.06
CA SER A 13 54.00 -24.72 -9.45
C SER A 13 53.98 -26.22 -9.77
N VAL A 14 53.04 -26.73 -10.48
CA VAL A 14 53.16 -27.99 -11.23
C VAL A 14 52.25 -27.93 -12.49
N PRO A 15 52.62 -28.63 -13.58
CA PRO A 15 52.51 -28.11 -14.94
C PRO A 15 51.40 -28.76 -15.77
N PHE A 16 51.14 -28.09 -16.91
CA PHE A 16 50.38 -28.66 -18.03
C PHE A 16 51.07 -29.80 -18.74
N PRO A 17 50.35 -30.76 -19.28
CA PRO A 17 50.82 -31.37 -20.51
C PRO A 17 49.74 -31.43 -21.62
N GLY A 18 50.19 -31.17 -22.83
CA GLY A 18 50.01 -32.01 -23.97
C GLY A 18 48.95 -31.63 -24.99
N ARG A 19 49.40 -30.84 -26.01
CA ARG A 19 48.76 -30.82 -27.34
C ARG A 19 48.84 -32.20 -27.99
N PHE A 20 47.73 -32.70 -28.51
CA PHE A 20 47.75 -33.74 -29.58
C PHE A 20 47.42 -33.08 -30.91
N VAL A 21 48.37 -33.20 -31.83
CA VAL A 21 48.26 -32.97 -33.27
C VAL A 21 47.95 -34.32 -33.92
N VAL A 22 46.94 -34.41 -34.79
CA VAL A 22 46.73 -35.57 -35.68
C VAL A 22 46.68 -35.08 -37.12
N PRO A 23 47.39 -35.78 -38.04
CA PRO A 23 47.78 -35.24 -39.34
C PRO A 23 46.75 -35.45 -40.43
N VAL A 24 46.80 -34.48 -41.40
CA VAL A 24 46.08 -34.50 -42.66
C VAL A 24 46.68 -35.57 -43.59
N ARG A 25 45.87 -36.47 -44.17
CA ARG A 25 46.21 -37.25 -45.36
C ARG A 25 45.37 -36.78 -46.52
N ARG A 26 46.06 -36.26 -47.54
CA ARG A 26 45.57 -36.10 -48.92
C ARG A 26 45.70 -37.40 -49.64
N GLU A 27 44.71 -37.81 -50.40
CA GLU A 27 44.88 -38.60 -51.60
C GLU A 27 43.90 -38.25 -52.69
N THR A 28 44.39 -38.35 -53.91
CA THR A 28 44.03 -37.80 -55.19
C THR A 28 42.98 -38.58 -55.96
N LYS A 29 42.29 -37.84 -56.91
CA LYS A 29 41.40 -38.23 -58.05
C LYS A 29 41.87 -39.41 -58.88
N PRO A 30 41.06 -39.99 -59.86
CA PRO A 30 40.26 -39.29 -60.87
C PRO A 30 38.93 -39.93 -61.34
N ASP A 31 38.17 -39.08 -62.02
CA ASP A 31 37.27 -39.25 -63.20
C ASP A 31 36.41 -40.51 -63.42
N ARG A 32 35.09 -40.34 -63.50
CA ARG A 32 34.29 -40.78 -64.66
C ARG A 32 32.94 -40.03 -64.75
N ILE A 33 32.81 -39.32 -65.88
CA ILE A 33 31.60 -38.72 -66.41
C ILE A 33 30.61 -39.81 -66.84
N LYS A 34 29.35 -39.78 -66.32
CA LYS A 34 28.20 -40.36 -66.98
C LYS A 34 27.06 -39.38 -66.99
N LYS A 35 26.62 -39.03 -68.20
CA LYS A 35 25.46 -38.23 -68.54
C LYS A 35 24.18 -38.86 -67.97
N MET A 36 23.32 -38.05 -67.26
CA MET A 36 21.91 -38.36 -67.02
C MET A 36 21.09 -37.06 -67.16
N LYS A 37 19.88 -37.25 -67.66
CA LYS A 37 18.92 -36.28 -68.22
C LYS A 37 18.32 -35.35 -67.12
N PRO A 38 17.72 -34.18 -67.46
CA PRO A 38 17.20 -33.23 -66.50
C PRO A 38 15.89 -33.75 -65.90
N PHE A 39 15.88 -33.89 -64.59
CA PHE A 39 14.67 -34.07 -63.78
C PHE A 39 14.33 -32.73 -63.14
N LEU A 40 13.04 -32.37 -63.15
CA LEU A 40 12.40 -31.18 -62.62
C LEU A 40 13.02 -30.74 -61.31
N ALA A 41 13.52 -29.50 -61.28
CA ALA A 41 13.85 -28.75 -60.06
C ALA A 41 12.52 -28.33 -59.38
N SER A 42 12.03 -29.08 -58.42
CA SER A 42 11.08 -28.59 -57.45
C SER A 42 11.79 -27.63 -56.51
N LEU A 43 11.57 -26.32 -56.72
CA LEU A 43 11.98 -25.28 -55.77
C LEU A 43 11.23 -25.54 -54.45
N LEU A 44 11.95 -26.15 -53.48
CA LEU A 44 11.57 -26.10 -52.09
C LEU A 44 11.83 -24.66 -51.61
N PHE A 45 10.84 -23.79 -51.66
CA PHE A 45 10.82 -22.58 -50.85
C PHE A 45 10.75 -23.02 -49.40
N LEU A 46 11.91 -23.22 -48.77
CA LEU A 46 11.97 -23.11 -47.31
C LEU A 46 11.54 -21.66 -47.00
N SER A 47 10.31 -21.50 -46.55
CA SER A 47 9.90 -20.31 -45.86
C SER A 47 10.79 -20.18 -44.62
N LEU A 48 11.87 -19.45 -44.74
CA LEU A 48 12.56 -18.87 -43.58
C LEU A 48 11.54 -17.95 -42.91
N SER A 49 10.74 -18.47 -42.02
CA SER A 49 10.11 -17.64 -41.01
C SER A 49 11.27 -16.87 -40.35
N PRO A 50 11.25 -15.55 -40.33
CA PRO A 50 12.26 -14.82 -39.59
C PRO A 50 12.11 -15.26 -38.14
N PHE A 51 13.06 -16.01 -37.63
CA PHE A 51 13.23 -16.14 -36.21
C PHE A 51 13.44 -14.70 -35.73
N ALA A 52 12.41 -14.12 -35.11
CA ALA A 52 12.53 -12.82 -34.46
C ALA A 52 13.63 -12.97 -33.39
N VAL A 53 14.77 -12.39 -33.64
CA VAL A 53 15.87 -12.35 -32.69
C VAL A 53 15.36 -11.53 -31.49
N ALA A 54 15.57 -12.02 -30.28
CA ALA A 54 15.33 -11.24 -29.09
C ALA A 54 16.16 -9.94 -29.17
N GLU A 55 15.49 -8.80 -29.02
CA GLU A 55 16.15 -7.50 -29.02
C GLU A 55 16.49 -7.10 -27.58
N VAL A 56 17.66 -6.47 -27.41
CA VAL A 56 17.99 -5.81 -26.13
C VAL A 56 17.50 -4.36 -26.21
N VAL A 57 16.47 -4.04 -25.43
CA VAL A 57 15.91 -2.68 -25.38
C VAL A 57 16.48 -1.96 -24.16
N GLU A 58 17.15 -0.84 -24.40
CA GLU A 58 17.85 -0.08 -23.36
C GLU A 58 17.09 1.19 -22.96
N TYR A 59 17.05 1.46 -21.64
CA TYR A 59 16.53 2.70 -21.06
C TYR A 59 17.47 3.25 -20.00
N ASP A 60 17.44 4.59 -19.84
CA ASP A 60 18.08 5.31 -18.74
C ASP A 60 17.00 6.03 -17.93
N LEU A 61 17.00 5.82 -16.61
CA LEU A 61 16.07 6.43 -15.65
C LEU A 61 16.86 7.26 -14.64
N ASP A 62 16.70 8.58 -14.67
CA ASP A 62 17.26 9.50 -13.69
C ASP A 62 16.25 9.77 -12.58
N VAL A 63 16.54 9.33 -11.35
CA VAL A 63 15.75 9.68 -10.14
C VAL A 63 16.30 10.97 -9.57
N ALA A 64 15.54 12.05 -9.62
CA ALA A 64 15.98 13.38 -9.20
C ALA A 64 14.91 14.16 -8.44
N GLU A 65 15.34 14.99 -7.48
CA GLU A 65 14.45 15.90 -6.76
C GLU A 65 14.25 17.19 -7.57
N GLN A 66 12.98 17.53 -7.83
CA GLN A 66 12.60 18.73 -8.59
C GLN A 66 11.41 19.44 -7.95
N SER A 67 11.22 20.69 -8.32
CA SER A 67 9.99 21.45 -8.02
C SER A 67 8.91 21.02 -9.02
N TRP A 68 7.79 20.49 -8.53
CA TRP A 68 6.74 19.94 -9.39
C TRP A 68 5.34 20.28 -8.85
N THR A 69 4.37 20.37 -9.75
CA THR A 69 2.95 20.53 -9.44
C THR A 69 2.09 19.88 -10.52
N PRO A 70 1.03 19.14 -10.16
CA PRO A 70 0.10 18.58 -11.14
C PRO A 70 -0.82 19.62 -11.79
N ASP A 71 -1.03 20.77 -11.12
CA ASP A 71 -1.94 21.82 -11.54
C ASP A 71 -1.32 23.19 -11.21
N ALA A 72 -1.39 24.13 -12.16
CA ALA A 72 -0.88 25.49 -11.97
C ALA A 72 -1.59 26.27 -10.84
N ARG A 73 -2.78 25.82 -10.41
CA ARG A 73 -3.51 26.39 -9.26
C ARG A 73 -2.92 25.96 -7.91
N LEU A 74 -2.16 24.88 -7.88
CA LEU A 74 -1.50 24.38 -6.68
C LEU A 74 -0.08 24.93 -6.59
N ARG A 75 0.39 25.19 -5.38
CA ARG A 75 1.79 25.58 -5.16
C ARG A 75 2.71 24.39 -5.44
N PRO A 76 3.80 24.59 -6.21
CA PRO A 76 4.79 23.55 -6.43
C PRO A 76 5.42 23.10 -5.10
N VAL A 77 5.73 21.81 -5.02
CA VAL A 77 6.48 21.20 -3.91
C VAL A 77 7.71 20.47 -4.43
N ARG A 78 8.63 20.13 -3.52
CA ARG A 78 9.76 19.25 -3.87
C ARG A 78 9.26 17.82 -4.01
N ALA A 79 9.32 17.31 -5.22
CA ALA A 79 8.91 15.97 -5.58
C ALA A 79 10.11 15.19 -6.14
N LEU A 80 9.99 13.88 -6.21
CA LEU A 80 10.94 13.02 -6.89
C LEU A 80 10.41 12.71 -8.29
N THR A 81 11.23 12.90 -9.29
CA THR A 81 10.85 12.70 -10.69
C THR A 81 11.70 11.60 -11.32
N LEU A 82 11.14 10.93 -12.31
CA LEU A 82 11.86 10.05 -13.19
C LEU A 82 11.98 10.71 -14.58
N ASN A 83 13.21 11.01 -15.00
CA ASN A 83 13.50 11.77 -16.21
C ASN A 83 12.75 13.12 -16.27
N GLY A 84 12.54 13.76 -15.11
CA GLY A 84 11.85 15.06 -14.98
C GLY A 84 10.32 15.00 -15.01
N GLY A 85 9.71 13.82 -15.07
CA GLY A 85 8.26 13.62 -15.10
C GLY A 85 7.71 12.90 -13.86
N ILE A 86 6.41 13.10 -13.60
CA ILE A 86 5.56 12.28 -12.75
C ILE A 86 4.25 12.06 -13.50
N PRO A 87 3.89 10.81 -13.86
CA PRO A 87 4.74 9.62 -13.79
C PRO A 87 6.01 9.74 -14.66
N GLY A 88 6.97 8.85 -14.41
CA GLY A 88 8.13 8.62 -15.27
C GLY A 88 7.73 8.09 -16.65
N PRO A 89 8.70 7.87 -17.56
CA PRO A 89 8.42 7.44 -18.93
C PRO A 89 7.75 6.05 -18.97
N THR A 90 6.91 5.82 -19.99
CA THR A 90 6.42 4.48 -20.32
C THR A 90 7.53 3.68 -20.99
N LEU A 91 7.93 2.57 -20.39
CA LEU A 91 8.90 1.63 -20.96
C LEU A 91 8.14 0.64 -21.85
N ARG A 92 8.46 0.60 -23.14
CA ARG A 92 7.80 -0.27 -24.12
C ARG A 92 8.75 -1.35 -24.61
N PHE A 93 8.28 -2.59 -24.59
CA PHE A 93 9.01 -3.78 -25.00
C PHE A 93 8.10 -4.71 -25.80
N ARG A 94 8.67 -5.76 -26.36
CA ARG A 94 7.94 -6.90 -26.90
C ARG A 94 8.23 -8.16 -26.13
N GLU A 95 7.27 -9.01 -26.03
CA GLU A 95 7.42 -10.34 -25.45
C GLU A 95 8.62 -11.09 -26.07
N GLY A 96 9.53 -11.57 -25.24
CA GLY A 96 10.76 -12.24 -25.64
C GLY A 96 11.94 -11.31 -25.87
N ASP A 97 11.83 -9.98 -25.69
CA ASP A 97 12.97 -9.08 -25.65
C ASP A 97 13.70 -9.19 -24.30
N ALA A 98 14.89 -8.60 -24.24
CA ALA A 98 15.62 -8.41 -22.98
C ALA A 98 15.64 -6.92 -22.63
N ALA A 99 15.22 -6.61 -21.42
CA ALA A 99 15.35 -5.27 -20.87
C ALA A 99 16.76 -5.04 -20.35
N LYS A 100 17.33 -3.86 -20.65
CA LYS A 100 18.53 -3.33 -20.00
C LYS A 100 18.27 -1.91 -19.54
N ILE A 101 18.10 -1.73 -18.24
CA ILE A 101 17.66 -0.45 -17.69
C ILE A 101 18.70 0.05 -16.69
N ARG A 102 19.27 1.22 -16.96
CA ARG A 102 20.20 1.90 -16.07
C ARG A 102 19.42 2.91 -15.22
N VAL A 103 19.42 2.72 -13.92
CA VAL A 103 18.81 3.64 -12.95
C VAL A 103 19.90 4.46 -12.29
N HIS A 104 19.85 5.77 -12.50
CA HIS A 104 20.79 6.73 -11.96
C HIS A 104 20.18 7.45 -10.76
N ASN A 105 20.76 7.29 -9.59
CA ASN A 105 20.36 8.03 -8.42
C ASN A 105 21.01 9.43 -8.41
N ARG A 106 20.25 10.46 -8.77
CA ARG A 106 20.69 11.88 -8.74
C ARG A 106 20.34 12.57 -7.41
N LEU A 107 19.80 11.85 -6.44
CA LEU A 107 19.51 12.39 -5.11
C LEU A 107 20.82 12.68 -4.36
N ARG A 108 20.78 13.65 -3.45
CA ARG A 108 21.98 14.10 -2.75
C ARG A 108 22.31 13.27 -1.51
N LYS A 109 21.30 12.72 -0.84
CA LYS A 109 21.45 12.09 0.48
C LYS A 109 20.71 10.77 0.62
N GLU A 110 19.72 10.51 -0.22
CA GLU A 110 18.83 9.37 -0.09
C GLU A 110 19.25 8.29 -1.10
N GLU A 111 19.29 7.05 -0.67
CA GLU A 111 19.30 5.91 -1.57
C GLU A 111 17.97 5.81 -2.32
N THR A 112 17.91 5.05 -3.38
CA THR A 112 16.67 4.77 -4.12
C THR A 112 16.68 3.33 -4.61
N SER A 113 15.54 2.88 -5.14
CA SER A 113 15.37 1.58 -5.78
C SER A 113 14.32 1.69 -6.86
N ILE A 114 14.27 0.71 -7.76
CA ILE A 114 13.16 0.54 -8.71
C ILE A 114 12.78 -0.94 -8.69
N HIS A 115 11.53 -1.22 -8.35
CA HIS A 115 10.89 -2.51 -8.48
C HIS A 115 10.08 -2.56 -9.79
N TRP A 116 10.11 -3.70 -10.47
CA TRP A 116 9.45 -3.95 -11.75
C TRP A 116 8.15 -4.74 -11.48
N HIS A 117 7.13 -4.03 -11.06
CA HIS A 117 5.90 -4.59 -10.51
C HIS A 117 5.14 -5.45 -11.52
N GLY A 118 4.90 -6.72 -11.17
CA GLY A 118 4.18 -7.70 -11.98
C GLY A 118 5.02 -8.37 -13.07
N VAL A 119 6.27 -7.95 -13.29
CA VAL A 119 7.16 -8.58 -14.25
C VAL A 119 7.85 -9.80 -13.62
N LEU A 120 7.74 -10.98 -14.25
CA LEU A 120 8.47 -12.17 -13.83
C LEU A 120 9.92 -12.07 -14.29
N LEU A 121 10.84 -12.05 -13.35
CA LEU A 121 12.26 -11.79 -13.57
C LEU A 121 13.12 -12.50 -12.51
N PRO A 122 14.44 -12.66 -12.73
CA PRO A 122 15.31 -13.23 -11.71
C PRO A 122 15.30 -12.44 -10.40
N ASN A 123 15.23 -13.13 -9.25
CA ASN A 123 15.13 -12.51 -7.92
C ASN A 123 16.11 -11.34 -7.67
N ALA A 124 17.37 -11.48 -8.11
CA ALA A 124 18.37 -10.41 -7.95
C ALA A 124 18.09 -9.13 -8.77
N GLN A 125 17.09 -9.14 -9.67
CA GLN A 125 16.66 -8.03 -10.50
C GLN A 125 15.32 -7.41 -10.04
N ASP A 126 14.71 -7.94 -8.98
CA ASP A 126 13.39 -7.54 -8.51
C ASP A 126 13.30 -6.09 -8.01
N GLY A 127 14.40 -5.56 -7.46
CA GLY A 127 14.52 -4.13 -7.12
C GLY A 127 14.08 -3.76 -5.71
N VAL A 128 13.76 -4.73 -4.84
CA VAL A 128 13.49 -4.44 -3.41
C VAL A 128 14.81 -4.27 -2.67
N PRO A 129 15.08 -3.06 -2.12
CA PRO A 129 16.38 -2.79 -1.50
C PRO A 129 16.60 -3.68 -0.27
N HIS A 130 17.82 -4.18 -0.13
CA HIS A 130 18.28 -5.07 0.95
C HIS A 130 17.65 -6.47 0.98
N VAL A 131 16.51 -6.71 0.32
CA VAL A 131 15.87 -8.03 0.23
C VAL A 131 16.38 -8.79 -0.99
N THR A 132 16.13 -8.25 -2.18
CA THR A 132 16.47 -8.89 -3.47
C THR A 132 17.62 -8.20 -4.18
N THR A 133 17.73 -6.88 -4.07
CA THR A 133 18.66 -6.05 -4.83
C THR A 133 19.39 -5.07 -3.90
N PRO A 134 20.68 -4.76 -4.10
CA PRO A 134 21.33 -3.69 -3.36
C PRO A 134 20.66 -2.33 -3.60
N PRO A 135 20.56 -1.45 -2.59
CA PRO A 135 20.04 -0.10 -2.78
C PRO A 135 20.96 0.70 -3.73
N ILE A 136 20.38 1.62 -4.49
CA ILE A 136 21.11 2.51 -5.39
C ILE A 136 21.52 3.75 -4.59
N LEU A 137 22.80 3.82 -4.20
CA LEU A 137 23.30 4.90 -3.36
C LEU A 137 23.35 6.25 -4.10
N PRO A 138 23.35 7.39 -3.39
CA PRO A 138 23.43 8.72 -3.99
C PRO A 138 24.61 8.84 -4.95
N GLY A 139 24.36 9.36 -6.17
CA GLY A 139 25.35 9.55 -7.20
C GLY A 139 25.82 8.27 -7.91
N THR A 140 25.24 7.11 -7.62
CA THR A 140 25.57 5.84 -8.28
C THR A 140 24.54 5.42 -9.31
N THR A 141 24.88 4.41 -10.09
CA THR A 141 24.01 3.80 -11.11
C THR A 141 23.91 2.30 -10.86
N HIS A 142 22.70 1.75 -10.94
CA HIS A 142 22.50 0.31 -11.01
C HIS A 142 21.93 -0.08 -12.37
N THR A 143 22.38 -1.19 -12.94
CA THR A 143 21.88 -1.71 -14.24
C THR A 143 21.10 -2.97 -13.98
N PHE A 144 19.84 -2.97 -14.38
CA PHE A 144 18.95 -4.12 -14.39
C PHE A 144 18.97 -4.77 -15.77
N GLU A 145 19.14 -6.09 -15.84
CA GLU A 145 19.13 -6.86 -17.07
C GLU A 145 18.30 -8.13 -16.88
N PHE A 146 17.16 -8.25 -17.59
CA PHE A 146 16.26 -9.39 -17.46
C PHE A 146 15.45 -9.64 -18.74
N PRO A 147 15.05 -10.90 -19.00
CA PRO A 147 14.19 -11.25 -20.13
C PRO A 147 12.73 -10.88 -19.82
N LEU A 148 11.99 -10.50 -20.87
CA LEU A 148 10.56 -10.23 -20.81
C LEU A 148 9.79 -11.42 -21.38
N THR A 149 9.37 -12.34 -20.52
CA THR A 149 8.83 -13.64 -20.91
C THR A 149 7.31 -13.67 -21.10
N HIS A 150 6.63 -12.57 -20.78
CA HIS A 150 5.17 -12.47 -20.86
C HIS A 150 4.75 -11.04 -21.23
N ALA A 151 3.69 -10.94 -22.04
CA ALA A 151 3.10 -9.68 -22.46
C ALA A 151 2.13 -9.13 -21.40
N GLY A 152 1.86 -7.82 -21.44
CA GLY A 152 0.87 -7.18 -20.60
C GLY A 152 1.19 -5.73 -20.25
N THR A 153 0.32 -5.19 -19.41
CA THR A 153 0.46 -3.86 -18.81
C THR A 153 0.96 -4.01 -17.39
N TYR A 154 2.08 -3.40 -17.09
CA TYR A 154 2.79 -3.43 -15.81
C TYR A 154 3.24 -2.03 -15.43
N TRP A 155 3.93 -1.89 -14.30
CA TRP A 155 4.46 -0.61 -13.87
C TRP A 155 5.77 -0.78 -13.09
N TYR A 156 6.40 0.31 -12.74
CA TYR A 156 7.60 0.30 -11.92
C TYR A 156 7.54 1.44 -10.90
N HIS A 157 8.08 1.22 -9.71
CA HIS A 157 8.09 2.20 -8.63
C HIS A 157 9.23 1.97 -7.65
N SER A 158 9.48 2.95 -6.78
CA SER A 158 10.48 2.80 -5.73
C SER A 158 9.95 1.96 -4.56
N HIS A 159 10.77 1.08 -4.04
CA HIS A 159 10.56 0.40 -2.76
C HIS A 159 11.40 1.00 -1.62
N THR A 160 12.00 2.17 -1.83
CA THR A 160 12.81 2.86 -0.79
C THR A 160 11.94 3.85 -0.05
N GLY A 161 11.72 3.61 1.24
CA GLY A 161 10.94 4.50 2.10
C GLY A 161 9.59 4.86 1.47
N LEU A 162 9.21 6.13 1.54
CA LEU A 162 7.94 6.64 1.00
C LEU A 162 8.13 7.35 -0.35
N GLN A 163 9.12 6.96 -1.16
CA GLN A 163 9.45 7.64 -2.42
C GLN A 163 8.38 7.46 -3.50
N GLU A 164 7.59 6.40 -3.44
CA GLU A 164 6.43 6.18 -4.32
C GLU A 164 5.44 7.36 -4.21
N GLN A 165 5.03 7.73 -3.01
CA GLN A 165 4.16 8.90 -2.77
C GLN A 165 4.77 10.21 -3.28
N ARG A 166 6.10 10.30 -3.35
CA ARG A 166 6.83 11.49 -3.83
C ARG A 166 6.95 11.55 -5.35
N GLY A 167 6.53 10.49 -6.09
CA GLY A 167 6.47 10.47 -7.56
C GLY A 167 7.43 9.51 -8.27
N VAL A 168 8.11 8.60 -7.55
CA VAL A 168 9.03 7.64 -8.17
C VAL A 168 8.25 6.42 -8.66
N TYR A 169 7.52 6.58 -9.77
CA TYR A 169 6.77 5.53 -10.45
C TYR A 169 6.59 5.83 -11.95
N GLY A 170 6.35 4.79 -12.75
CA GLY A 170 6.04 4.89 -14.17
C GLY A 170 5.49 3.57 -14.72
N SER A 171 5.22 3.50 -16.01
CA SER A 171 4.51 2.39 -16.63
C SER A 171 5.41 1.50 -17.49
N ILE A 172 5.03 0.22 -17.63
CA ILE A 172 5.66 -0.75 -18.52
C ILE A 172 4.57 -1.36 -19.41
N VAL A 173 4.82 -1.44 -20.70
CA VAL A 173 3.99 -2.17 -21.65
C VAL A 173 4.86 -3.19 -22.38
N VAL A 174 4.50 -4.45 -22.26
CA VAL A 174 5.12 -5.54 -23.00
C VAL A 174 4.12 -6.01 -24.05
N GLU A 175 4.37 -5.67 -25.32
CA GLU A 175 3.50 -6.01 -26.44
C GLU A 175 3.62 -7.52 -26.76
N PRO A 176 2.49 -8.25 -26.93
CA PRO A 176 2.56 -9.66 -27.30
C PRO A 176 3.06 -9.83 -28.74
N ARG A 177 3.95 -10.80 -28.97
CA ARG A 177 4.47 -11.08 -30.32
C ARG A 177 3.38 -11.50 -31.32
N GLY A 178 2.33 -12.13 -30.82
CA GLY A 178 1.18 -12.58 -31.63
C GLY A 178 0.12 -11.50 -31.89
N GLY A 179 0.34 -10.27 -31.40
CA GLY A 179 -0.67 -9.22 -31.35
C GLY A 179 -1.65 -9.39 -30.19
N GLU A 180 -2.35 -8.33 -29.87
CA GLU A 180 -3.33 -8.29 -28.78
C GLU A 180 -4.53 -9.21 -29.04
N SER A 181 -5.06 -9.83 -27.98
CA SER A 181 -6.24 -10.73 -28.06
C SER A 181 -7.50 -10.02 -28.54
N VAL A 182 -7.62 -8.74 -28.25
CA VAL A 182 -8.66 -7.84 -28.74
C VAL A 182 -7.97 -6.64 -29.40
N SER A 183 -8.20 -6.42 -30.69
CA SER A 183 -7.62 -5.28 -31.40
C SER A 183 -8.30 -3.97 -31.02
N ALA A 184 -7.56 -2.88 -31.10
CA ALA A 184 -8.07 -1.51 -30.97
C ALA A 184 -7.35 -0.59 -31.95
N ASP A 185 -8.01 0.49 -32.38
CA ASP A 185 -7.44 1.45 -33.34
C ASP A 185 -6.40 2.36 -32.65
N ARG A 186 -6.55 2.57 -31.33
CA ARG A 186 -5.67 3.36 -30.47
C ARG A 186 -5.35 2.61 -29.20
N ASP A 187 -4.18 2.89 -28.66
CA ASP A 187 -3.66 2.29 -27.41
C ASP A 187 -2.98 3.36 -26.56
N PHE A 188 -3.53 3.63 -25.37
CA PHE A 188 -3.01 4.62 -24.44
C PHE A 188 -2.83 4.03 -23.04
N VAL A 189 -1.74 4.43 -22.38
CA VAL A 189 -1.52 4.14 -20.97
C VAL A 189 -2.11 5.28 -20.13
N VAL A 190 -2.84 4.94 -19.09
CA VAL A 190 -3.42 5.85 -18.11
C VAL A 190 -2.95 5.44 -16.71
N VAL A 191 -1.95 6.15 -16.20
CA VAL A 191 -1.46 5.97 -14.83
C VAL A 191 -2.30 6.86 -13.92
N LEU A 192 -3.11 6.24 -13.08
CA LEU A 192 -3.86 6.90 -12.01
C LEU A 192 -2.98 7.04 -10.79
N SER A 193 -3.06 8.16 -10.10
CA SER A 193 -2.35 8.38 -8.84
C SER A 193 -3.04 9.43 -7.98
N ASP A 194 -2.70 9.42 -6.71
CA ASP A 194 -3.07 10.44 -5.74
C ASP A 194 -1.89 11.40 -5.50
N TRP A 195 -2.20 12.61 -5.05
CA TRP A 195 -1.19 13.64 -4.82
C TRP A 195 -1.51 14.47 -3.60
N THR A 196 -0.50 14.66 -2.73
CA THR A 196 -0.56 15.61 -1.62
C THR A 196 0.68 16.48 -1.61
N ARG A 197 0.54 17.70 -1.08
CA ARG A 197 1.66 18.65 -0.84
C ARG A 197 2.33 18.38 0.51
N GLU A 198 1.74 17.57 1.36
CA GLU A 198 2.34 17.13 2.61
C GLU A 198 3.52 16.19 2.31
N ARG A 199 4.56 16.28 3.11
CA ARG A 199 5.65 15.29 3.01
C ARG A 199 5.14 13.95 3.53
N PRO A 200 5.51 12.82 2.88
CA PRO A 200 5.04 11.51 3.32
C PRO A 200 5.32 11.19 4.79
N GLU A 201 6.44 11.68 5.33
CA GLU A 201 6.79 11.51 6.74
C GLU A 201 5.82 12.27 7.67
N GLU A 202 5.29 13.42 7.23
CA GLU A 202 4.25 14.17 7.95
C GLU A 202 2.91 13.44 7.88
N VAL A 203 2.60 12.84 6.72
CA VAL A 203 1.42 11.99 6.56
C VAL A 203 1.50 10.81 7.51
N ALA A 204 2.60 10.05 7.48
CA ALA A 204 2.83 8.91 8.37
C ALA A 204 2.71 9.31 9.85
N ARG A 205 3.28 10.44 10.26
CA ARG A 205 3.16 10.95 11.63
C ARG A 205 1.70 11.25 11.99
N THR A 206 0.95 11.89 11.07
CA THR A 206 -0.47 12.21 11.30
C THR A 206 -1.30 10.94 11.47
N LEU A 207 -0.99 9.89 10.72
CA LEU A 207 -1.65 8.59 10.81
C LEU A 207 -1.33 7.89 12.14
N HIS A 208 -0.05 7.77 12.51
CA HIS A 208 0.38 7.17 13.80
C HIS A 208 -0.13 7.90 15.05
N ARG A 209 -0.55 9.15 14.90
CA ARG A 209 -1.14 9.94 15.98
C ARG A 209 -2.62 9.65 16.19
N GLY A 210 -3.26 8.85 15.36
CA GLY A 210 -4.70 8.58 15.43
C GLY A 210 -5.57 9.82 15.21
N SER A 211 -5.16 10.72 14.30
CA SER A 211 -5.82 12.02 14.10
C SER A 211 -6.95 11.95 13.07
N ASP A 212 -8.14 12.45 13.42
CA ASP A 212 -9.28 12.60 12.51
C ASP A 212 -9.11 13.72 11.46
N TRP A 213 -7.91 14.32 11.35
CA TRP A 213 -7.66 15.42 10.43
C TRP A 213 -7.99 15.11 8.97
N TYR A 214 -7.64 13.91 8.51
CA TYR A 214 -7.93 13.52 7.13
C TYR A 214 -9.41 13.23 6.91
N ALA A 215 -10.10 12.63 7.87
CA ALA A 215 -11.55 12.47 7.85
C ALA A 215 -12.24 13.85 7.83
N PHE A 216 -11.74 14.81 8.61
CA PHE A 216 -12.22 16.19 8.58
C PHE A 216 -12.04 16.84 7.21
N LYS A 217 -10.85 16.75 6.61
CA LYS A 217 -10.59 17.31 5.26
C LYS A 217 -11.48 16.71 4.18
N LYS A 218 -11.82 15.42 4.28
CA LYS A 218 -12.71 14.72 3.33
C LYS A 218 -14.20 14.94 3.61
N GLY A 219 -14.54 15.42 4.82
CA GLY A 219 -15.92 15.58 5.28
C GLY A 219 -16.57 14.24 5.62
N THR A 220 -15.79 13.26 6.11
CA THR A 220 -16.21 11.91 6.49
C THR A 220 -16.20 11.69 8.00
N ILE A 221 -15.97 12.74 8.80
CA ILE A 221 -16.02 12.65 10.27
C ILE A 221 -17.37 12.12 10.74
N GLN A 222 -17.31 11.11 11.59
CA GLN A 222 -18.47 10.52 12.23
C GLN A 222 -18.73 11.22 13.56
N SER A 223 -19.65 12.19 13.55
CA SER A 223 -20.04 12.97 14.72
C SER A 223 -21.45 12.66 15.18
N LEU A 224 -21.75 12.92 16.45
CA LEU A 224 -23.08 12.73 17.03
C LEU A 224 -24.17 13.53 16.29
N THR A 225 -23.89 14.81 15.99
CA THR A 225 -24.84 15.64 15.22
C THR A 225 -24.96 15.19 13.77
N GLY A 226 -23.89 14.67 13.18
CA GLY A 226 -23.91 14.04 11.85
C GLY A 226 -24.80 12.80 11.85
N ALA A 227 -24.62 11.89 12.81
CA ALA A 227 -25.43 10.68 12.97
C ALA A 227 -26.93 10.99 13.13
N ILE A 228 -27.28 12.02 13.91
CA ILE A 228 -28.68 12.47 14.06
C ILE A 228 -29.22 13.00 12.74
N ARG A 229 -28.45 13.83 12.03
CA ARG A 229 -28.87 14.42 10.74
C ARG A 229 -29.10 13.38 9.66
N GLU A 230 -28.23 12.37 9.58
CA GLU A 230 -28.32 11.27 8.58
C GLU A 230 -29.27 10.14 9.04
N GLY A 231 -29.90 10.24 10.25
CA GLY A 231 -30.78 9.20 10.78
C GLY A 231 -30.05 7.89 11.11
N ALA A 232 -28.77 7.96 11.47
CA ALA A 232 -27.86 6.85 11.72
C ALA A 232 -27.38 6.81 13.18
N LEU A 233 -28.22 7.32 14.12
CA LEU A 233 -27.85 7.36 15.55
C LEU A 233 -27.69 5.96 16.14
N THR A 234 -28.49 5.01 15.69
CA THR A 234 -28.42 3.61 16.18
C THR A 234 -27.08 2.99 15.79
N GLU A 235 -26.67 3.14 14.54
CA GLU A 235 -25.42 2.64 13.99
C GLU A 235 -24.22 3.29 14.69
N PHE A 236 -24.28 4.59 14.93
CA PHE A 236 -23.27 5.32 15.69
C PHE A 236 -23.14 4.76 17.13
N LEU A 237 -24.26 4.57 17.86
CA LEU A 237 -24.25 4.04 19.22
C LEU A 237 -23.83 2.57 19.29
N ASP A 238 -24.21 1.73 18.31
CA ASP A 238 -23.79 0.32 18.25
C ASP A 238 -22.29 0.19 18.00
N ARG A 239 -21.72 1.04 17.16
CA ARG A 239 -20.27 1.13 16.94
C ARG A 239 -19.55 1.48 18.25
N GLU A 240 -19.97 2.55 18.95
CA GLU A 240 -19.42 2.95 20.25
C GLU A 240 -19.47 1.79 21.26
N ARG A 241 -20.64 1.14 21.35
CA ARG A 241 -20.83 0.00 22.25
C ARG A 241 -19.90 -1.17 21.91
N SER A 242 -19.63 -1.39 20.65
CA SER A 242 -18.78 -2.48 20.15
C SER A 242 -17.29 -2.19 20.25
N ARG A 243 -16.88 -1.06 20.81
CA ARG A 243 -15.48 -0.60 20.89
C ARG A 243 -14.83 -0.38 19.52
N MET A 244 -15.63 -0.06 18.52
CA MET A 244 -15.12 0.22 17.19
C MET A 244 -14.90 1.74 17.04
N PRO A 245 -13.66 2.21 16.82
CA PRO A 245 -13.41 3.62 16.55
C PRO A 245 -14.06 4.06 15.24
N ALA A 246 -14.18 5.35 15.01
CA ALA A 246 -14.60 5.89 13.72
C ALA A 246 -13.66 5.43 12.63
N MET A 247 -14.21 4.99 11.48
CA MET A 247 -13.43 4.44 10.39
C MET A 247 -13.59 5.24 9.12
N ASP A 248 -12.57 5.21 8.30
CA ASP A 248 -12.54 5.86 6.99
C ASP A 248 -12.20 4.85 5.89
N LEU A 249 -12.62 5.11 4.66
CA LEU A 249 -12.33 4.27 3.50
C LEU A 249 -10.93 4.47 2.93
N SER A 250 -10.29 5.59 3.23
CA SER A 250 -8.94 5.90 2.81
C SER A 250 -8.21 6.68 3.89
N ASP A 251 -6.94 6.38 4.08
CA ASP A 251 -6.13 6.95 5.17
C ASP A 251 -5.88 8.44 5.01
N VAL A 252 -5.70 8.92 3.78
CA VAL A 252 -5.14 10.24 3.48
C VAL A 252 -6.15 11.09 2.72
N ALA A 253 -6.25 12.38 3.07
CA ALA A 253 -6.98 13.36 2.27
C ALA A 253 -6.06 14.03 1.25
N TYR A 254 -6.11 13.55 0.03
CA TYR A 254 -5.26 14.04 -1.06
C TYR A 254 -5.71 15.41 -1.59
N ASP A 255 -4.75 16.21 -2.08
CA ASP A 255 -5.01 17.51 -2.68
C ASP A 255 -5.46 17.41 -4.14
N ALA A 256 -5.13 16.30 -4.83
CA ALA A 256 -5.55 15.99 -6.20
C ALA A 256 -5.47 14.52 -6.53
N PHE A 257 -6.32 14.08 -7.48
CA PHE A 257 -6.26 12.78 -8.14
C PHE A 257 -5.87 12.98 -9.59
N LEU A 258 -5.01 12.11 -10.12
CA LEU A 258 -4.31 12.38 -11.36
C LEU A 258 -4.44 11.22 -12.35
N ALA A 259 -4.55 11.57 -13.63
CA ALA A 259 -4.32 10.70 -14.76
C ALA A 259 -3.08 11.21 -15.49
N ASN A 260 -2.04 10.37 -15.63
CA ASN A 260 -0.76 10.74 -16.22
C ASN A 260 -0.18 12.06 -15.67
N GLY A 261 -0.28 12.25 -14.33
CA GLY A 261 0.28 13.40 -13.62
C GLY A 261 -0.55 14.69 -13.71
N ARG A 262 -1.79 14.64 -14.21
CA ARG A 262 -2.70 15.79 -14.31
C ARG A 262 -4.11 15.44 -13.84
N PRO A 263 -4.88 16.39 -13.28
CA PRO A 263 -6.28 16.14 -12.89
C PRO A 263 -7.19 15.79 -14.07
N ALA A 264 -6.85 16.26 -15.27
CA ALA A 264 -7.56 15.91 -16.50
C ALA A 264 -6.59 15.85 -17.68
N ILE A 265 -6.82 14.89 -18.57
CA ILE A 265 -6.07 14.72 -19.82
C ILE A 265 -7.03 14.54 -21.00
N ASP A 266 -6.58 15.00 -22.17
CA ASP A 266 -7.25 14.76 -23.44
C ASP A 266 -6.46 13.74 -24.25
N LEU A 267 -7.10 12.69 -24.74
CA LEU A 267 -6.51 11.70 -25.64
C LEU A 267 -7.04 11.92 -27.06
N PRO A 268 -6.14 12.06 -28.05
CA PRO A 268 -6.54 12.34 -29.43
C PRO A 268 -7.19 11.11 -30.07
N THR A 269 -8.51 11.09 -30.14
CA THR A 269 -9.32 10.00 -30.69
C THR A 269 -10.40 10.54 -31.61
N ARG A 270 -10.90 9.71 -32.54
CA ARG A 270 -11.93 10.06 -33.51
C ARG A 270 -13.20 9.25 -33.30
N ALA A 271 -14.31 9.78 -33.80
CA ALA A 271 -15.59 9.09 -33.81
C ALA A 271 -15.46 7.70 -34.46
N GLY A 272 -16.04 6.69 -33.81
CA GLY A 272 -16.04 5.29 -34.25
C GLY A 272 -14.75 4.52 -33.96
N GLU A 273 -13.65 5.18 -33.53
CA GLU A 273 -12.42 4.48 -33.14
C GLU A 273 -12.66 3.65 -31.88
N THR A 274 -12.12 2.43 -31.88
CA THR A 274 -11.95 1.60 -30.69
C THR A 274 -10.65 1.98 -29.99
N VAL A 275 -10.73 2.22 -28.68
CA VAL A 275 -9.62 2.71 -27.88
C VAL A 275 -9.33 1.75 -26.75
N ARG A 276 -8.09 1.24 -26.70
CA ARG A 276 -7.57 0.52 -25.54
C ARG A 276 -7.02 1.53 -24.56
N LEU A 277 -7.50 1.48 -23.34
CA LEU A 277 -6.98 2.23 -22.20
C LEU A 277 -6.34 1.23 -21.23
N ARG A 278 -5.04 1.37 -21.00
CA ARG A 278 -4.26 0.57 -20.08
C ARG A 278 -4.19 1.29 -18.75
N PHE A 279 -5.14 1.00 -17.86
CA PHE A 279 -5.17 1.60 -16.54
C PHE A 279 -4.18 0.94 -15.61
N ILE A 280 -3.44 1.76 -14.90
CA ILE A 280 -2.51 1.38 -13.83
C ILE A 280 -2.87 2.24 -12.63
N ASN A 281 -3.15 1.64 -11.48
CA ASN A 281 -3.32 2.41 -10.26
C ASN A 281 -1.98 2.48 -9.50
N ALA A 282 -1.27 3.60 -9.65
CA ALA A 282 -0.04 3.95 -8.94
C ALA A 282 -0.30 4.91 -7.76
N GLY A 283 -1.52 4.93 -7.22
CA GLY A 283 -1.86 5.67 -6.01
C GLY A 283 -1.22 5.04 -4.77
N ALA A 284 -0.78 5.84 -3.82
CA ALA A 284 -0.20 5.36 -2.57
C ALA A 284 -1.26 4.82 -1.59
N SER A 285 -2.49 5.38 -1.61
CA SER A 285 -3.57 4.95 -0.71
C SER A 285 -4.96 5.00 -1.34
N THR A 286 -5.09 5.28 -2.64
CA THR A 286 -6.39 5.52 -3.27
C THR A 286 -6.82 4.39 -4.18
N TYR A 287 -7.95 3.75 -3.87
CA TYR A 287 -8.73 2.97 -4.83
C TYR A 287 -9.50 3.90 -5.75
N PHE A 288 -9.67 3.52 -7.01
CA PHE A 288 -10.47 4.28 -7.96
C PHE A 288 -11.62 3.46 -8.54
N TYR A 289 -12.81 4.07 -8.60
CA TYR A 289 -13.90 3.60 -9.44
C TYR A 289 -13.77 4.23 -10.81
N ILE A 290 -13.61 3.42 -11.85
CA ILE A 290 -13.56 3.87 -13.24
C ILE A 290 -14.97 3.71 -13.84
N ALA A 291 -15.52 4.81 -14.37
CA ALA A 291 -16.79 4.84 -15.08
C ALA A 291 -16.64 5.59 -16.41
N SER A 292 -17.46 5.26 -17.40
CA SER A 292 -17.38 5.82 -18.73
C SER A 292 -18.72 6.38 -19.22
N SER A 293 -18.67 7.53 -19.87
CA SER A 293 -19.82 8.06 -20.61
C SER A 293 -20.01 7.43 -22.01
N THR A 294 -19.00 6.68 -22.51
CA THR A 294 -19.11 5.97 -23.79
C THR A 294 -19.95 4.68 -23.72
N GLY A 295 -20.34 4.25 -22.53
CA GLY A 295 -21.01 2.98 -22.25
C GLY A 295 -20.15 2.06 -21.39
N PRO A 296 -20.47 0.76 -21.34
CA PRO A 296 -19.72 -0.20 -20.54
C PRO A 296 -18.23 -0.27 -20.90
N LEU A 297 -17.40 -0.52 -19.89
CA LEU A 297 -15.98 -0.80 -20.05
C LEU A 297 -15.79 -2.27 -20.39
N ARG A 298 -15.20 -2.57 -21.55
CA ARG A 298 -14.85 -3.95 -21.93
C ARG A 298 -13.49 -4.31 -21.40
N VAL A 299 -13.42 -5.03 -20.26
CA VAL A 299 -12.17 -5.51 -19.67
C VAL A 299 -11.63 -6.65 -20.53
N VAL A 300 -10.36 -6.53 -20.96
CA VAL A 300 -9.67 -7.48 -21.85
C VAL A 300 -8.37 -8.04 -21.28
N ALA A 301 -7.81 -7.40 -20.25
CA ALA A 301 -6.66 -7.91 -19.47
C ALA A 301 -6.75 -7.40 -18.03
N ALA A 302 -6.15 -8.15 -17.11
CA ALA A 302 -6.04 -7.79 -15.70
C ALA A 302 -4.66 -8.23 -15.19
N ASP A 303 -3.91 -7.31 -14.55
CA ASP A 303 -2.54 -7.50 -14.06
C ASP A 303 -1.57 -8.08 -15.12
N GLY A 304 -1.74 -7.63 -16.35
CA GLY A 304 -0.93 -8.04 -17.50
C GLY A 304 -1.58 -9.11 -18.36
N PRO A 305 -1.84 -10.34 -17.88
CA PRO A 305 -2.45 -11.40 -18.68
C PRO A 305 -3.81 -11.05 -19.27
N ALA A 306 -3.99 -11.42 -20.54
CA ALA A 306 -5.28 -11.28 -21.21
C ALA A 306 -6.34 -12.19 -20.61
N VAL A 307 -7.58 -11.67 -20.50
CA VAL A 307 -8.74 -12.40 -20.00
C VAL A 307 -9.81 -12.51 -21.09
N ARG A 308 -10.77 -13.41 -20.91
CA ARG A 308 -11.99 -13.40 -21.74
C ARG A 308 -12.71 -12.08 -21.52
N PRO A 309 -13.07 -11.35 -22.59
CA PRO A 309 -13.69 -10.03 -22.46
C PRO A 309 -14.97 -10.08 -21.63
N ILE A 310 -15.10 -9.18 -20.68
CA ILE A 310 -16.31 -8.93 -19.92
C ILE A 310 -16.67 -7.45 -19.97
N ASP A 311 -17.95 -7.14 -20.02
CA ASP A 311 -18.43 -5.76 -19.96
C ASP A 311 -18.85 -5.42 -18.52
N VAL A 312 -18.36 -4.29 -17.99
CA VAL A 312 -18.69 -3.76 -16.66
C VAL A 312 -19.13 -2.30 -16.78
N GLY A 313 -20.12 -1.88 -16.01
CA GLY A 313 -20.56 -0.49 -15.97
C GLY A 313 -19.62 0.38 -15.16
N ARG A 314 -19.05 -0.20 -14.10
CA ARG A 314 -18.07 0.42 -13.20
C ARG A 314 -16.98 -0.58 -12.84
N LEU A 315 -15.75 -0.11 -12.72
CA LEU A 315 -14.59 -0.94 -12.39
C LEU A 315 -13.87 -0.38 -11.18
N LEU A 316 -13.83 -1.12 -10.08
CA LEU A 316 -12.95 -0.80 -8.94
C LEU A 316 -11.55 -1.33 -9.22
N ILE A 317 -10.55 -0.44 -9.15
CA ILE A 317 -9.13 -0.78 -9.29
C ILE A 317 -8.37 -0.42 -8.00
N GLY A 318 -7.80 -1.43 -7.36
CA GLY A 318 -6.94 -1.26 -6.18
C GLY A 318 -5.55 -0.77 -6.53
N MET A 319 -4.79 -0.28 -5.55
CA MET A 319 -3.39 0.09 -5.75
C MET A 319 -2.62 -1.09 -6.32
N ALA A 320 -1.72 -0.78 -7.25
CA ALA A 320 -0.89 -1.72 -7.98
C ALA A 320 -1.60 -2.68 -8.94
N GLU A 321 -2.93 -2.67 -9.01
CA GLU A 321 -3.63 -3.41 -10.06
C GLU A 321 -3.51 -2.72 -11.42
N THR A 322 -3.60 -3.51 -12.48
CA THR A 322 -3.73 -3.00 -13.84
C THR A 322 -4.92 -3.64 -14.54
N TYR A 323 -5.62 -2.84 -15.36
CA TYR A 323 -6.69 -3.32 -16.22
C TYR A 323 -6.58 -2.69 -17.61
N ASP A 324 -6.61 -3.53 -18.65
CA ASP A 324 -6.80 -3.04 -20.00
C ASP A 324 -8.31 -3.08 -20.33
N VAL A 325 -8.85 -1.94 -20.72
CA VAL A 325 -10.23 -1.84 -21.15
C VAL A 325 -10.31 -1.32 -22.59
N VAL A 326 -11.33 -1.75 -23.33
CA VAL A 326 -11.61 -1.27 -24.68
C VAL A 326 -12.96 -0.56 -24.67
N VAL A 327 -12.98 0.66 -25.20
CA VAL A 327 -14.19 1.46 -25.39
C VAL A 327 -14.28 1.91 -26.84
N THR A 328 -15.47 2.30 -27.30
CA THR A 328 -15.66 2.89 -28.64
C THR A 328 -16.09 4.34 -28.49
N VAL A 329 -15.44 5.25 -29.19
CA VAL A 329 -15.80 6.68 -29.21
C VAL A 329 -17.10 6.84 -30.01
N PRO A 330 -18.22 7.29 -29.39
CA PRO A 330 -19.53 7.24 -30.06
C PRO A 330 -19.65 8.20 -31.25
N ASN A 331 -19.17 9.41 -31.10
CA ASN A 331 -19.23 10.47 -32.14
C ASN A 331 -18.06 11.46 -31.97
N THR A 332 -18.10 12.61 -32.64
CA THR A 332 -17.04 13.64 -32.61
C THR A 332 -17.02 14.48 -31.32
N GLU A 333 -17.97 14.31 -30.41
CA GLU A 333 -18.05 15.02 -29.13
C GLU A 333 -17.01 14.48 -28.13
N ARG A 334 -16.93 15.11 -26.95
CA ARG A 334 -15.97 14.71 -25.90
C ARG A 334 -16.64 13.82 -24.86
N TRP A 335 -16.06 12.65 -24.67
CA TRP A 335 -16.56 11.60 -23.80
C TRP A 335 -15.60 11.36 -22.65
N GLU A 336 -16.12 11.40 -21.41
CA GLU A 336 -15.30 11.24 -20.22
C GLU A 336 -15.19 9.77 -19.79
N ILE A 337 -13.97 9.37 -19.47
CA ILE A 337 -13.68 8.24 -18.60
C ILE A 337 -13.20 8.84 -17.28
N ARG A 338 -13.95 8.62 -16.22
CA ARG A 338 -13.68 9.21 -14.89
C ARG A 338 -13.16 8.16 -13.93
N ALA A 339 -12.07 8.47 -13.25
CA ALA A 339 -11.54 7.69 -12.14
C ALA A 339 -11.85 8.43 -10.83
N THR A 340 -12.89 8.01 -10.12
CA THR A 340 -13.34 8.62 -8.86
C THR A 340 -12.69 7.90 -7.68
N ALA A 341 -12.09 8.65 -6.75
CA ALA A 341 -11.57 8.11 -5.51
C ALA A 341 -12.68 7.37 -4.74
N GLN A 342 -12.35 6.22 -4.16
CA GLN A 342 -13.31 5.35 -3.48
C GLN A 342 -14.04 6.08 -2.34
N ASP A 343 -13.38 6.98 -1.63
CA ASP A 343 -13.97 7.80 -0.56
C ASP A 343 -14.86 8.95 -1.07
N GLY A 344 -14.92 9.15 -2.40
CA GLY A 344 -15.72 10.21 -3.02
C GLY A 344 -15.15 11.63 -2.84
N SER A 345 -13.89 11.77 -2.39
CA SER A 345 -13.25 13.07 -2.15
C SER A 345 -12.83 13.81 -3.43
N GLY A 346 -12.74 13.10 -4.58
CA GLY A 346 -12.41 13.70 -5.85
C GLY A 346 -12.26 12.69 -6.99
N HIS A 347 -11.78 13.16 -8.14
CA HIS A 347 -11.60 12.32 -9.33
C HIS A 347 -10.51 12.84 -10.26
N ALA A 348 -10.05 11.98 -11.17
CA ALA A 348 -9.28 12.33 -12.35
C ALA A 348 -10.11 12.05 -13.61
N SER A 349 -9.93 12.84 -14.68
CA SER A 349 -10.69 12.74 -15.92
C SER A 349 -9.81 12.42 -17.12
N VAL A 350 -10.26 11.51 -17.96
CA VAL A 350 -9.68 11.20 -19.27
C VAL A 350 -10.75 11.48 -20.33
N TRP A 351 -10.47 12.43 -21.23
CA TRP A 351 -11.39 12.84 -22.27
C TRP A 351 -11.02 12.22 -23.60
N LEU A 352 -11.97 11.59 -24.27
CA LEU A 352 -11.88 11.05 -25.63
C LEU A 352 -12.67 11.93 -26.57
N GLY A 353 -12.21 12.06 -27.83
CA GLY A 353 -12.86 12.89 -28.85
C GLY A 353 -12.33 14.33 -28.90
N GLU A 354 -12.75 15.08 -29.91
CA GLU A 354 -12.21 16.42 -30.26
C GLU A 354 -13.28 17.54 -30.22
N GLY A 355 -14.58 17.20 -30.02
CA GLY A 355 -15.69 18.15 -30.08
C GLY A 355 -15.76 19.12 -28.89
N ASP A 356 -16.67 20.09 -28.99
CA ASP A 356 -16.89 21.09 -27.94
C ASP A 356 -17.87 20.59 -26.87
N GLU A 357 -18.85 19.78 -27.25
CA GLU A 357 -19.84 19.20 -26.34
C GLU A 357 -19.21 18.11 -25.48
N ARG A 358 -19.44 18.20 -24.17
CA ARG A 358 -18.86 17.28 -23.18
C ARG A 358 -19.91 16.38 -22.56
N HIS A 359 -19.66 15.10 -22.59
CA HIS A 359 -20.46 14.06 -21.94
C HIS A 359 -19.72 13.54 -20.71
N PRO A 360 -20.09 14.00 -19.51
CA PRO A 360 -19.44 13.54 -18.28
C PRO A 360 -19.83 12.08 -18.01
N ALA A 361 -18.90 11.33 -17.41
CA ALA A 361 -19.15 9.99 -16.93
C ALA A 361 -20.17 9.99 -15.76
N PRO A 362 -20.90 8.88 -15.56
CA PRO A 362 -21.79 8.74 -14.41
C PRO A 362 -21.06 8.98 -13.09
N GLU A 363 -21.68 9.69 -12.18
CA GLU A 363 -21.14 9.89 -10.84
C GLU A 363 -21.21 8.59 -10.03
N ILE A 364 -20.19 8.38 -9.22
CA ILE A 364 -20.17 7.34 -8.19
C ILE A 364 -20.73 7.97 -6.91
N PRO A 365 -21.77 7.40 -6.30
CA PRO A 365 -22.29 7.91 -5.03
C PRO A 365 -21.20 7.95 -3.96
N LYS A 366 -21.19 9.01 -3.15
CA LYS A 366 -20.29 9.05 -1.98
C LYS A 366 -20.70 7.95 -0.99
N PRO A 367 -19.73 7.32 -0.32
CA PRO A 367 -20.05 6.38 0.74
C PRO A 367 -20.74 7.11 1.90
N ASP A 368 -21.67 6.42 2.56
CA ASP A 368 -22.23 6.86 3.83
C ASP A 368 -21.29 6.42 4.96
N PRO A 369 -20.60 7.32 5.65
CA PRO A 369 -19.63 6.94 6.68
C PRO A 369 -20.27 6.25 7.88
N TYR A 370 -21.57 6.39 8.12
CA TYR A 370 -22.29 5.75 9.22
C TYR A 370 -22.84 4.36 8.89
N ARG A 371 -22.97 4.03 7.56
CA ARG A 371 -23.61 2.78 7.08
C ARG A 371 -22.69 1.98 6.15
N MET A 372 -21.38 2.14 6.29
CA MET A 372 -20.41 1.46 5.42
C MET A 372 -20.58 -0.06 5.44
N ASP A 373 -20.86 -0.65 6.59
CA ASP A 373 -21.02 -2.09 6.75
C ASP A 373 -22.19 -2.66 5.92
N SER A 374 -23.34 -1.96 5.89
CA SER A 374 -24.52 -2.45 5.19
C SER A 374 -24.35 -2.43 3.66
N HIS A 375 -23.68 -1.42 3.12
CA HIS A 375 -23.40 -1.34 1.68
C HIS A 375 -22.38 -2.37 1.22
N LEU A 376 -21.37 -2.62 2.05
CA LEU A 376 -20.35 -3.63 1.77
C LEU A 376 -20.92 -5.04 1.85
N MET A 377 -21.74 -5.34 2.87
CA MET A 377 -22.39 -6.64 3.02
C MET A 377 -23.35 -6.90 1.85
N ALA A 378 -24.13 -5.88 1.44
CA ALA A 378 -24.98 -5.99 0.25
C ALA A 378 -24.18 -6.25 -1.03
N ALA A 379 -23.03 -5.58 -1.23
CA ALA A 379 -22.17 -5.82 -2.38
C ALA A 379 -21.53 -7.23 -2.36
N MET A 380 -21.25 -7.79 -1.17
CA MET A 380 -20.74 -9.15 -1.03
C MET A 380 -21.83 -10.22 -1.28
N GLU A 381 -23.05 -10.01 -0.79
CA GLU A 381 -24.18 -10.89 -1.06
C GLU A 381 -24.58 -10.90 -2.54
N GLU A 382 -24.49 -9.75 -3.23
CA GLU A 382 -24.76 -9.65 -4.67
C GLU A 382 -23.70 -10.34 -5.53
N MET A 383 -22.46 -10.51 -5.05
CA MET A 383 -21.43 -11.28 -5.78
C MET A 383 -21.78 -12.76 -5.92
N ASP A 384 -22.56 -13.33 -5.01
CA ASP A 384 -23.10 -14.69 -5.09
C ASP A 384 -24.37 -14.77 -5.98
N ALA A 385 -24.97 -13.62 -6.30
CA ALA A 385 -26.16 -13.57 -7.15
C ALA A 385 -25.81 -13.76 -8.63
N SER A 386 -26.75 -14.37 -9.38
CA SER A 386 -26.59 -14.70 -10.80
C SER A 386 -26.14 -13.51 -11.66
N ASP A 387 -25.43 -13.76 -12.79
CA ASP A 387 -25.04 -12.81 -13.86
C ASP A 387 -26.15 -11.87 -14.39
N LYS A 388 -27.34 -11.91 -13.82
CA LYS A 388 -28.54 -11.13 -14.20
C LYS A 388 -28.96 -10.07 -13.18
N ALA A 389 -28.31 -10.00 -12.02
CA ALA A 389 -28.57 -8.94 -11.06
C ALA A 389 -28.05 -7.59 -11.59
N PRO A 390 -28.72 -6.46 -11.32
CA PRO A 390 -28.18 -5.14 -11.65
C PRO A 390 -26.86 -4.93 -10.93
N GLU A 391 -25.88 -4.35 -11.63
CA GLU A 391 -24.57 -4.06 -11.04
C GLU A 391 -24.74 -3.02 -9.91
N PRO A 392 -24.15 -3.26 -8.72
CA PRO A 392 -24.23 -2.32 -7.60
C PRO A 392 -23.62 -0.97 -7.98
N GLU A 393 -24.04 0.08 -7.29
CA GLU A 393 -23.49 1.42 -7.53
C GLU A 393 -22.01 1.54 -7.15
N ARG A 394 -21.55 0.71 -6.23
CA ARG A 394 -20.17 0.61 -5.76
C ARG A 394 -19.71 -0.86 -5.79
N PRO A 395 -19.45 -1.42 -6.99
CA PRO A 395 -19.10 -2.83 -7.12
C PRO A 395 -17.71 -3.12 -6.54
N LEU A 396 -17.51 -4.36 -6.09
CA LEU A 396 -16.19 -4.91 -5.81
C LEU A 396 -15.42 -5.21 -7.12
N PRO A 397 -14.09 -5.44 -7.08
CA PRO A 397 -13.34 -5.85 -8.26
C PRO A 397 -13.94 -7.12 -8.90
N PRO A 398 -14.02 -7.21 -10.23
CA PRO A 398 -14.83 -8.23 -10.92
C PRO A 398 -14.14 -9.62 -10.98
N TYR A 399 -13.36 -10.03 -9.96
CA TYR A 399 -12.57 -11.25 -10.00
C TYR A 399 -13.40 -12.51 -10.28
N ALA A 400 -14.60 -12.62 -9.70
CA ALA A 400 -15.50 -13.75 -9.90
C ALA A 400 -16.00 -13.90 -11.36
N ARG A 401 -15.93 -12.83 -12.16
CA ARG A 401 -16.31 -12.79 -13.58
C ARG A 401 -15.13 -12.97 -14.54
N LEU A 402 -13.90 -12.67 -14.07
CA LEU A 402 -12.69 -12.78 -14.87
C LEU A 402 -12.34 -14.25 -15.15
N ARG A 403 -11.96 -14.55 -16.39
CA ARG A 403 -11.50 -15.87 -16.83
C ARG A 403 -10.27 -15.74 -17.72
N SER A 404 -9.23 -16.49 -17.42
CA SER A 404 -8.07 -16.59 -18.29
C SER A 404 -8.45 -17.24 -19.63
N LEU A 405 -7.69 -16.91 -20.69
CA LEU A 405 -7.92 -17.49 -22.03
C LEU A 405 -7.59 -18.99 -22.08
N LYS A 406 -6.73 -19.46 -21.18
CA LYS A 406 -6.30 -20.87 -21.07
C LYS A 406 -6.47 -21.35 -19.62
N SER A 407 -6.43 -22.67 -19.43
CA SER A 407 -6.38 -23.22 -18.08
C SER A 407 -5.14 -22.73 -17.33
N THR A 408 -5.35 -22.30 -16.09
CA THR A 408 -4.33 -21.87 -15.13
C THR A 408 -4.18 -22.88 -13.98
N ALA A 409 -4.96 -23.98 -14.01
CA ALA A 409 -4.94 -24.99 -12.97
C ALA A 409 -3.57 -25.70 -12.89
N PHE A 410 -3.06 -25.83 -11.68
CA PHE A 410 -1.82 -26.56 -11.42
C PHE A 410 -2.04 -28.08 -11.47
N PRO A 411 -1.02 -28.86 -11.87
CA PRO A 411 -1.10 -30.32 -11.87
C PRO A 411 -1.50 -30.89 -10.48
N ALA A 412 -2.42 -31.82 -10.45
CA ALA A 412 -2.86 -32.46 -9.21
C ALA A 412 -1.75 -33.27 -8.51
N THR A 413 -0.66 -33.56 -9.24
CA THR A 413 0.51 -34.32 -8.73
C THR A 413 1.46 -33.43 -7.88
N LEU A 414 1.36 -32.14 -7.95
CA LEU A 414 2.18 -31.24 -7.13
C LEU A 414 1.68 -31.27 -5.67
N PRO A 415 2.60 -31.30 -4.70
CA PRO A 415 2.23 -31.18 -3.29
C PRO A 415 1.56 -29.83 -3.04
N ARG A 416 0.51 -29.83 -2.22
CA ARG A 416 -0.23 -28.61 -1.87
C ARG A 416 -0.09 -28.32 -0.39
N ARG A 417 -0.02 -27.01 -0.07
CA ARG A 417 0.02 -26.53 1.31
C ARG A 417 -0.89 -25.33 1.46
N ASP A 418 -1.80 -25.41 2.42
CA ASP A 418 -2.69 -24.31 2.78
C ASP A 418 -2.04 -23.45 3.86
N ILE A 419 -2.17 -22.14 3.72
CA ILE A 419 -1.72 -21.12 4.68
C ILE A 419 -2.87 -20.16 4.89
N GLU A 420 -3.23 -19.92 6.15
CA GLU A 420 -4.18 -18.89 6.51
C GLU A 420 -3.43 -17.63 7.01
N LEU A 421 -3.76 -16.49 6.44
CA LEU A 421 -3.24 -15.20 6.86
C LEU A 421 -4.42 -14.27 7.17
N ARG A 422 -4.52 -13.87 8.43
CA ARG A 422 -5.49 -12.87 8.87
C ARG A 422 -4.86 -11.50 8.74
N LEU A 423 -5.56 -10.62 8.06
CA LEU A 423 -5.18 -9.22 7.92
C LEU A 423 -5.74 -8.50 9.13
N THR A 424 -4.86 -7.95 9.95
CA THR A 424 -5.20 -7.34 11.24
C THR A 424 -4.59 -5.94 11.32
N GLY A 425 -5.18 -5.07 12.12
CA GLY A 425 -4.69 -3.70 12.24
C GLY A 425 -5.37 -2.93 13.37
N ASP A 426 -4.72 -1.85 13.73
CA ASP A 426 -5.18 -0.87 14.70
C ASP A 426 -5.02 0.53 14.09
N MET A 427 -6.14 1.19 13.77
CA MET A 427 -6.17 2.52 13.17
C MET A 427 -5.68 3.63 14.12
N GLU A 428 -5.85 3.46 15.43
CA GLU A 428 -5.47 4.48 16.40
C GLU A 428 -3.96 4.52 16.63
N ARG A 429 -3.31 3.35 16.66
CA ARG A 429 -1.85 3.22 16.71
C ARG A 429 -1.22 3.19 15.32
N TYR A 430 -2.03 3.00 14.31
CA TYR A 430 -1.64 2.81 12.92
C TYR A 430 -0.62 1.68 12.74
N ILE A 431 -0.96 0.52 13.31
CA ILE A 431 -0.19 -0.73 13.20
C ILE A 431 -0.96 -1.67 12.30
N TRP A 432 -0.31 -2.19 11.27
CA TRP A 432 -0.90 -3.10 10.30
C TRP A 432 -0.09 -4.40 10.23
N SER A 433 -0.78 -5.53 10.21
CA SER A 433 -0.09 -6.80 10.45
C SER A 433 -0.78 -8.00 9.78
N PHE A 434 -0.09 -9.13 9.77
CA PHE A 434 -0.68 -10.44 9.49
C PHE A 434 -0.66 -11.28 10.76
N ASN A 435 -1.79 -11.89 11.13
CA ASN A 435 -1.92 -12.72 12.34
C ASN A 435 -1.47 -11.98 13.62
N ASP A 436 -1.82 -10.70 13.74
CA ASP A 436 -1.44 -9.80 14.85
C ASP A 436 0.06 -9.61 15.07
N GLN A 437 0.87 -9.91 14.04
CA GLN A 437 2.31 -9.72 14.06
C GLN A 437 2.78 -8.88 12.88
N THR A 438 3.57 -7.85 13.14
CA THR A 438 4.21 -7.03 12.11
C THR A 438 5.37 -7.77 11.44
N ALA A 439 5.91 -7.24 10.36
CA ALA A 439 7.09 -7.80 9.71
C ALA A 439 8.33 -7.81 10.61
N ALA A 440 8.42 -6.89 11.58
CA ALA A 440 9.50 -6.85 12.57
C ALA A 440 9.40 -7.99 13.61
N GLU A 441 8.19 -8.51 13.86
CA GLU A 441 7.93 -9.58 14.83
C GLU A 441 7.97 -10.96 14.18
N ASP A 442 7.30 -11.13 13.03
CA ASP A 442 7.27 -12.37 12.23
C ASP A 442 7.23 -12.02 10.74
N GLY A 443 8.38 -11.88 10.13
CA GLY A 443 8.52 -11.39 8.76
C GLY A 443 8.64 -12.48 7.69
N VAL A 444 8.70 -13.80 8.03
CA VAL A 444 9.15 -14.83 7.08
C VAL A 444 8.20 -16.02 6.97
N ILE A 445 7.72 -16.28 5.77
CA ILE A 445 7.00 -17.51 5.42
C ILE A 445 7.93 -18.40 4.60
N ARG A 446 8.34 -19.55 5.16
CA ARG A 446 9.22 -20.50 4.47
C ARG A 446 8.43 -21.31 3.50
N ILE A 447 8.92 -21.44 2.26
CA ILE A 447 8.31 -22.21 1.19
C ILE A 447 9.31 -23.13 0.52
N ARG A 448 8.81 -24.15 -0.20
CA ARG A 448 9.64 -25.14 -0.90
C ARG A 448 9.37 -25.09 -2.39
N ARG A 449 10.43 -25.15 -3.17
CA ARG A 449 10.28 -25.22 -4.61
C ARG A 449 9.51 -26.47 -5.03
N GLY A 450 8.54 -26.30 -5.93
CA GLY A 450 7.71 -27.36 -6.48
C GLY A 450 6.44 -27.67 -5.67
N GLU A 451 6.12 -26.91 -4.61
CA GLU A 451 4.82 -26.97 -3.96
C GLU A 451 3.85 -25.92 -4.53
N VAL A 452 2.57 -26.21 -4.48
CA VAL A 452 1.51 -25.22 -4.72
C VAL A 452 1.04 -24.70 -3.38
N LEU A 453 1.13 -23.39 -3.21
CA LEU A 453 0.67 -22.71 -2.02
C LEU A 453 -0.71 -22.13 -2.25
N ARG A 454 -1.63 -22.45 -1.34
CA ARG A 454 -2.97 -21.87 -1.30
C ARG A 454 -3.04 -20.97 -0.07
N LEU A 455 -3.17 -19.68 -0.32
CA LEU A 455 -3.31 -18.68 0.75
C LEU A 455 -4.78 -18.32 0.91
N ARG A 456 -5.30 -18.53 2.10
CA ARG A 456 -6.59 -18.00 2.52
C ARG A 456 -6.35 -16.68 3.27
N LEU A 457 -6.70 -15.59 2.65
CA LEU A 457 -6.54 -14.24 3.15
C LEU A 457 -7.86 -13.83 3.79
N ILE A 458 -7.85 -13.59 5.10
CA ILE A 458 -9.05 -13.21 5.87
C ILE A 458 -8.83 -11.81 6.40
N ASN A 459 -9.70 -10.88 6.02
CA ASN A 459 -9.61 -9.50 6.46
C ASN A 459 -10.48 -9.27 7.70
N ASP A 460 -9.83 -9.09 8.83
CA ASP A 460 -10.50 -8.76 10.11
C ASP A 460 -10.58 -7.26 10.35
N THR A 461 -10.30 -6.45 9.33
CA THR A 461 -10.34 -4.98 9.40
C THR A 461 -11.47 -4.43 8.54
N MET A 462 -11.78 -3.17 8.73
CA MET A 462 -12.81 -2.48 7.95
C MET A 462 -12.25 -1.73 6.74
N MET A 463 -10.99 -1.94 6.38
CA MET A 463 -10.36 -1.36 5.20
C MET A 463 -10.11 -2.42 4.13
N HIS A 464 -10.09 -1.99 2.88
CA HIS A 464 -9.61 -2.80 1.76
C HIS A 464 -8.09 -2.98 1.85
N HIS A 465 -7.59 -4.17 1.51
CA HIS A 465 -6.17 -4.43 1.43
C HIS A 465 -5.79 -5.04 0.08
N PRO A 466 -5.12 -4.28 -0.81
CA PRO A 466 -4.56 -4.81 -2.05
C PRO A 466 -3.27 -5.54 -1.73
N LEU A 467 -3.27 -6.87 -1.77
CA LEU A 467 -2.11 -7.70 -1.46
C LEU A 467 -1.35 -8.07 -2.72
N HIS A 468 -0.06 -7.79 -2.73
CA HIS A 468 0.86 -8.06 -3.83
C HIS A 468 1.90 -9.10 -3.47
N LEU A 469 2.17 -10.01 -4.41
CA LEU A 469 3.24 -11.01 -4.33
C LEU A 469 4.27 -10.77 -5.43
N HIS A 470 5.51 -10.51 -5.03
CA HIS A 470 6.64 -10.34 -5.94
C HIS A 470 7.00 -11.66 -6.65
N GLY A 471 7.46 -11.57 -7.88
CA GLY A 471 8.05 -12.66 -8.64
C GLY A 471 7.11 -13.79 -9.07
N HIS A 472 5.82 -13.70 -8.75
CA HIS A 472 4.84 -14.74 -9.05
C HIS A 472 3.53 -14.15 -9.57
N PHE A 473 2.88 -14.88 -10.50
CA PHE A 473 1.45 -14.77 -10.67
C PHE A 473 0.74 -15.81 -9.80
N PHE A 474 -0.37 -15.40 -9.23
CA PHE A 474 -1.28 -16.32 -8.52
C PHE A 474 -2.64 -16.38 -9.21
N ARG A 475 -3.31 -17.47 -9.04
CA ARG A 475 -4.71 -17.66 -9.42
C ARG A 475 -5.58 -17.04 -8.34
N VAL A 476 -6.59 -16.26 -8.70
CA VAL A 476 -7.62 -15.81 -7.75
C VAL A 476 -8.78 -16.79 -7.84
N LEU A 477 -9.04 -17.49 -6.74
CA LEU A 477 -10.06 -18.53 -6.67
C LEU A 477 -11.37 -17.96 -6.15
N ASP A 478 -12.46 -18.38 -6.75
CA ASP A 478 -13.81 -18.28 -6.21
C ASP A 478 -14.25 -19.68 -5.67
N ASP A 479 -15.44 -19.75 -5.07
CA ASP A 479 -15.99 -21.00 -4.50
C ASP A 479 -16.15 -22.13 -5.54
N ARG A 480 -16.14 -21.79 -6.83
CA ARG A 480 -16.23 -22.77 -7.93
C ARG A 480 -14.89 -23.38 -8.30
N GLU A 481 -13.77 -22.82 -7.85
CA GLU A 481 -12.39 -23.25 -8.14
C GLU A 481 -12.15 -23.56 -9.64
N LEU A 482 -12.63 -22.69 -10.53
CA LEU A 482 -12.61 -22.93 -11.96
C LEU A 482 -11.20 -23.09 -12.51
N PRO A 483 -10.98 -23.99 -13.49
CA PRO A 483 -9.65 -24.26 -14.03
C PRO A 483 -9.05 -23.07 -14.79
N ASP A 484 -9.85 -22.13 -15.22
CA ASP A 484 -9.46 -20.90 -15.93
C ASP A 484 -9.55 -19.65 -15.05
N ALA A 485 -9.35 -19.80 -13.73
CA ALA A 485 -9.26 -18.68 -12.80
C ALA A 485 -8.24 -17.64 -13.28
N PRO A 486 -8.50 -16.32 -13.09
CA PRO A 486 -7.59 -15.29 -13.56
C PRO A 486 -6.24 -15.36 -12.85
N LEU A 487 -5.18 -15.07 -13.60
CA LEU A 487 -3.85 -14.85 -13.06
C LEU A 487 -3.69 -13.37 -12.73
N LYS A 488 -3.24 -13.09 -11.52
CA LYS A 488 -2.96 -11.74 -11.03
C LYS A 488 -1.69 -11.74 -10.20
N HIS A 489 -1.13 -10.57 -9.97
CA HIS A 489 -0.03 -10.35 -9.02
C HIS A 489 -0.46 -9.49 -7.81
N THR A 490 -1.63 -8.85 -7.89
CA THR A 490 -2.24 -8.06 -6.82
C THR A 490 -3.71 -8.45 -6.68
N VAL A 491 -4.20 -8.59 -5.46
CA VAL A 491 -5.59 -8.92 -5.17
C VAL A 491 -6.14 -8.10 -4.03
N ASP A 492 -7.30 -7.50 -4.22
CA ASP A 492 -8.04 -6.83 -3.15
C ASP A 492 -8.70 -7.85 -2.22
N VAL A 493 -8.51 -7.66 -0.92
CA VAL A 493 -9.26 -8.36 0.14
C VAL A 493 -10.20 -7.35 0.78
N PRO A 494 -11.52 -7.44 0.52
CA PRO A 494 -12.47 -6.44 0.99
C PRO A 494 -12.61 -6.47 2.51
N PRO A 495 -13.06 -5.36 3.15
CA PRO A 495 -13.29 -5.29 4.57
C PRO A 495 -14.15 -6.46 5.09
N MET A 496 -13.80 -7.06 6.22
CA MET A 496 -14.48 -8.19 6.85
C MET A 496 -14.72 -9.39 5.93
N GLY A 497 -14.08 -9.41 4.77
CA GLY A 497 -14.19 -10.45 3.75
C GLY A 497 -12.99 -11.38 3.69
N SER A 498 -12.97 -12.23 2.67
CA SER A 498 -11.84 -13.11 2.42
C SER A 498 -11.56 -13.30 0.94
N ARG A 499 -10.33 -13.70 0.62
CA ARG A 499 -9.91 -14.14 -0.73
C ARG A 499 -9.01 -15.36 -0.61
N THR A 500 -9.15 -16.23 -1.60
CA THR A 500 -8.24 -17.39 -1.74
C THR A 500 -7.41 -17.19 -3.00
N ILE A 501 -6.09 -17.26 -2.85
CA ILE A 501 -5.16 -17.26 -3.98
C ILE A 501 -4.33 -18.52 -3.97
N GLU A 502 -3.85 -18.93 -5.15
CA GLU A 502 -3.04 -20.13 -5.31
C GLU A 502 -1.89 -19.86 -6.28
N PHE A 503 -0.67 -20.23 -5.93
CA PHE A 503 0.50 -20.12 -6.80
C PHE A 503 1.45 -21.28 -6.66
N GLU A 504 2.19 -21.59 -7.73
CA GLU A 504 3.27 -22.57 -7.71
C GLU A 504 4.55 -21.89 -7.24
N ALA A 505 5.18 -22.47 -6.24
CA ALA A 505 6.50 -22.06 -5.79
C ALA A 505 7.57 -22.60 -6.76
N ASN A 506 7.80 -21.91 -7.87
CA ASN A 506 8.69 -22.35 -8.96
C ASN A 506 9.97 -21.50 -9.09
N GLU A 507 10.16 -20.52 -8.23
CA GLU A 507 11.29 -19.61 -8.21
C GLU A 507 12.35 -20.00 -7.17
N SER A 508 13.20 -19.06 -6.78
CA SER A 508 14.24 -19.17 -5.75
C SER A 508 14.49 -17.82 -5.09
N GLY A 509 15.12 -17.82 -3.93
CA GLY A 509 15.44 -16.58 -3.19
C GLY A 509 14.34 -16.14 -2.25
N ASP A 510 14.29 -14.86 -1.97
CA ASP A 510 13.37 -14.22 -1.03
C ASP A 510 12.47 -13.25 -1.79
N TRP A 511 11.14 -13.37 -1.62
CA TRP A 511 10.16 -12.58 -2.36
C TRP A 511 9.22 -11.86 -1.41
N LEU A 512 9.04 -10.57 -1.62
CA LEU A 512 8.16 -9.76 -0.79
C LEU A 512 6.69 -10.10 -1.05
N PHE A 513 5.90 -10.11 0.01
CA PHE A 513 4.44 -10.17 0.00
C PHE A 513 3.91 -9.11 0.96
N HIS A 514 3.12 -8.17 0.48
CA HIS A 514 2.73 -7.04 1.29
C HIS A 514 1.39 -6.41 0.87
N CYS A 515 0.79 -5.66 1.77
CA CYS A 515 -0.28 -4.74 1.42
C CYS A 515 0.28 -3.60 0.58
N HIS A 516 -0.35 -3.27 -0.55
CA HIS A 516 0.11 -2.19 -1.41
C HIS A 516 -0.47 -0.81 -1.06
N LEU A 517 -1.26 -0.70 0.01
CA LEU A 517 -1.43 0.56 0.72
C LEU A 517 -0.05 0.94 1.30
N LEU A 518 0.57 2.00 0.76
CA LEU A 518 1.97 2.34 1.06
C LEU A 518 2.22 2.48 2.56
N TYR A 519 1.32 3.18 3.27
CA TYR A 519 1.47 3.41 4.70
C TYR A 519 1.19 2.15 5.53
N HIS A 520 0.31 1.23 5.08
CA HIS A 520 0.09 -0.08 5.72
C HIS A 520 1.33 -0.98 5.61
N MET A 521 1.96 -1.02 4.42
CA MET A 521 3.21 -1.72 4.22
C MET A 521 4.28 -1.23 5.19
N HIS A 522 4.45 0.09 5.30
CA HIS A 522 5.42 0.71 6.19
C HIS A 522 5.10 0.53 7.68
N ALA A 523 3.81 0.40 8.02
CA ALA A 523 3.34 0.15 9.38
C ALA A 523 3.36 -1.36 9.76
N GLY A 524 3.92 -2.23 8.92
CA GLY A 524 4.23 -3.63 9.26
C GLY A 524 3.49 -4.71 8.49
N MET A 525 2.55 -4.39 7.55
CA MET A 525 1.80 -5.40 6.79
C MET A 525 2.62 -5.98 5.62
N THR A 526 3.69 -6.66 5.97
CA THR A 526 4.67 -7.24 5.05
C THR A 526 5.12 -8.61 5.53
N ARG A 527 5.40 -9.52 4.58
CA ARG A 527 6.06 -10.82 4.77
C ARG A 527 7.06 -11.06 3.64
N VAL A 528 7.99 -11.99 3.87
CA VAL A 528 8.89 -12.51 2.84
C VAL A 528 8.61 -13.99 2.66
N PHE A 529 8.23 -14.40 1.46
CA PHE A 529 8.24 -15.81 1.06
C PHE A 529 9.67 -16.22 0.74
N SER A 530 10.25 -17.07 1.60
CA SER A 530 11.64 -17.48 1.51
C SER A 530 11.75 -18.91 1.03
N TYR A 531 12.38 -19.11 -0.14
CA TYR A 531 12.71 -20.41 -0.68
C TYR A 531 13.93 -20.97 0.05
N GLN A 532 13.71 -21.96 0.92
CA GLN A 532 14.76 -22.54 1.74
C GLN A 532 14.82 -24.06 1.56
N GLU A 533 16.01 -24.54 1.25
CA GLU A 533 16.31 -25.95 1.36
C GLU A 533 16.53 -26.33 2.84
N PRO A 534 16.09 -27.53 3.28
CA PRO A 534 16.13 -27.93 4.69
C PRO A 534 17.50 -27.77 5.37
N ASP A 535 18.58 -27.94 4.61
CA ASP A 535 19.95 -27.99 5.13
C ASP A 535 20.72 -26.66 4.98
N THR A 536 20.12 -25.62 4.38
CA THR A 536 20.82 -24.36 4.05
C THR A 536 20.12 -23.13 4.62
N TYR A 537 19.57 -23.25 5.85
CA TYR A 537 18.90 -22.12 6.47
C TYR A 537 19.80 -20.89 6.58
N ARG A 538 19.39 -19.81 5.95
CA ARG A 538 19.86 -18.46 6.25
C ARG A 538 18.67 -17.61 6.66
N ALA A 539 18.86 -16.69 7.60
CA ALA A 539 17.83 -15.68 7.89
C ALA A 539 17.70 -14.74 6.69
N PRO A 540 16.51 -14.58 6.09
CA PRO A 540 16.27 -13.59 5.06
C PRO A 540 16.59 -12.19 5.59
N ASN A 541 17.12 -11.32 4.73
CA ASN A 541 17.23 -9.92 5.07
C ASN A 541 15.89 -9.24 4.73
N LEU A 542 15.22 -8.70 5.72
CA LEU A 542 13.95 -7.98 5.56
C LEU A 542 14.16 -6.49 5.28
N GLY A 543 15.41 -6.02 5.23
CA GLY A 543 15.71 -4.62 5.01
C GLY A 543 15.06 -3.71 6.05
N ASP A 544 14.47 -2.64 5.58
CA ASP A 544 13.76 -1.68 6.44
C ASP A 544 12.45 -2.23 7.01
N HIS A 545 11.89 -3.28 6.42
CA HIS A 545 10.65 -3.93 6.92
C HIS A 545 10.85 -4.68 8.25
N ALA A 546 12.10 -5.00 8.62
CA ALA A 546 12.43 -5.57 9.94
C ALA A 546 12.56 -4.51 11.04
N LYS A 547 12.48 -3.22 10.70
CA LYS A 547 12.59 -2.13 11.67
C LYS A 547 11.28 -1.90 12.37
N ASP A 548 11.36 -1.56 13.64
CA ASP A 548 10.24 -1.14 14.48
C ASP A 548 10.61 0.22 15.11
N PRO A 549 10.54 1.31 14.32
CA PRO A 549 11.00 2.62 14.76
C PRO A 549 10.09 3.21 15.84
N LEU A 550 10.67 4.06 16.69
CA LEU A 550 9.91 4.88 17.62
C LEU A 550 9.28 6.07 16.88
N HIS A 551 7.98 6.23 17.03
CA HIS A 551 7.20 7.38 16.59
C HIS A 551 6.98 8.31 17.78
N PHE A 552 7.28 9.59 17.62
CA PHE A 552 7.16 10.59 18.68
C PHE A 552 5.91 11.42 18.47
N MET A 553 5.16 11.61 19.55
CA MET A 553 3.99 12.48 19.57
C MET A 553 3.93 13.29 20.86
N ILE A 554 3.30 14.44 20.78
CA ILE A 554 2.96 15.29 21.92
C ILE A 554 1.51 15.75 21.70
N ASP A 555 0.68 15.56 22.71
CA ASP A 555 -0.66 16.15 22.81
C ASP A 555 -0.78 16.85 24.14
N GLY A 556 -1.08 18.16 24.12
CA GLY A 556 -1.13 18.92 25.35
C GLY A 556 -1.89 20.21 25.22
N SER A 557 -2.20 20.81 26.36
CA SER A 557 -2.91 22.08 26.44
C SER A 557 -2.14 23.12 27.28
N LEU A 558 -2.31 24.37 26.92
CA LEU A 558 -1.90 25.52 27.74
C LEU A 558 -3.13 26.39 27.94
N GLN A 559 -3.59 26.48 29.18
CA GLN A 559 -4.80 27.14 29.59
C GLN A 559 -4.51 28.23 30.64
N THR A 560 -5.51 28.98 31.03
CA THR A 560 -5.34 30.15 31.95
C THR A 560 -4.82 29.73 33.33
N HIS A 561 -5.22 28.54 33.83
CA HIS A 561 -4.89 28.08 35.18
C HIS A 561 -4.24 26.68 35.20
N MET A 562 -4.07 26.02 34.05
CA MET A 562 -3.52 24.67 33.98
C MET A 562 -2.84 24.37 32.67
N SER A 563 -2.02 23.34 32.67
CA SER A 563 -1.47 22.66 31.48
C SER A 563 -1.54 21.17 31.70
N MET A 564 -2.21 20.46 30.81
CA MET A 564 -2.33 19.02 30.85
C MET A 564 -1.85 18.45 29.51
N GLY A 565 -1.30 17.24 29.52
CA GLY A 565 -0.92 16.60 28.27
C GLY A 565 -0.02 15.40 28.44
N MET A 566 0.43 14.89 27.29
CA MET A 566 1.28 13.71 27.18
C MET A 566 2.31 13.90 26.07
N ALA A 567 3.53 13.50 26.35
CA ALA A 567 4.55 13.25 25.34
C ALA A 567 4.83 11.74 25.29
N MET A 568 4.83 11.14 24.11
CA MET A 568 4.97 9.71 23.96
C MET A 568 5.95 9.36 22.82
N ALA A 569 6.73 8.31 23.04
CA ALA A 569 7.50 7.61 22.02
C ALA A 569 7.00 6.18 21.95
N MET A 570 6.40 5.79 20.82
CA MET A 570 5.76 4.50 20.65
C MET A 570 6.33 3.70 19.48
N ASN A 571 6.35 2.38 19.61
CA ASN A 571 6.53 1.45 18.49
C ASN A 571 5.40 0.40 18.50
N THR A 572 5.56 -0.70 17.76
CA THR A 572 4.53 -1.73 17.65
C THR A 572 3.99 -2.19 19.00
N ARG A 573 4.84 -2.35 20.03
CA ARG A 573 4.42 -2.94 21.31
C ARG A 573 4.75 -2.12 22.55
N ASN A 574 5.50 -1.06 22.43
CA ASN A 574 5.97 -0.32 23.60
C ASN A 574 5.63 1.15 23.49
N ASP A 575 5.19 1.72 24.60
CA ASP A 575 4.95 3.13 24.77
C ASP A 575 5.82 3.64 25.91
N TYR A 576 6.63 4.64 25.63
CA TYR A 576 7.40 5.39 26.60
C TYR A 576 6.74 6.75 26.72
N TYR A 577 6.22 7.09 27.88
CA TYR A 577 5.40 8.29 28.04
C TYR A 577 5.84 9.19 29.18
N ALA A 578 5.52 10.46 29.04
CA ALA A 578 5.54 11.47 30.06
C ALA A 578 4.17 12.17 30.02
N MET A 579 3.33 11.92 31.01
CA MET A 579 2.05 12.63 31.20
C MET A 579 2.25 13.73 32.23
N TRP A 580 1.56 14.84 32.07
CA TRP A 580 1.63 15.93 33.04
C TRP A 580 0.25 16.53 33.29
N ASP A 581 0.02 16.86 34.56
CA ASP A 581 -1.01 17.75 35.03
C ASP A 581 -0.35 18.83 35.88
N ILE A 582 -0.49 20.09 35.48
CA ILE A 582 0.14 21.24 36.13
C ILE A 582 -0.88 22.33 36.28
N GLY A 583 -1.29 22.63 37.52
CA GLY A 583 -2.12 23.76 37.85
C GLY A 583 -1.31 24.93 38.46
N TRP A 584 -1.80 26.13 38.29
CA TRP A 584 -1.20 27.33 38.92
C TRP A 584 -2.26 28.35 39.31
N GLU A 585 -1.99 29.07 40.40
CA GLU A 585 -2.74 30.26 40.80
C GLU A 585 -2.32 31.46 39.93
N GLU A 586 -2.87 32.65 40.23
CA GLU A 586 -2.62 33.87 39.50
C GLU A 586 -1.12 34.09 39.16
N ASN A 587 -0.83 34.32 37.85
CA ASN A 587 0.51 34.64 37.32
C ASN A 587 1.58 33.55 37.50
N PHE A 588 1.25 32.28 37.36
CA PHE A 588 2.18 31.12 37.45
C PHE A 588 2.90 31.04 38.82
N LYS A 589 2.25 31.53 39.87
CA LYS A 589 2.77 31.39 41.25
C LYS A 589 2.27 30.07 41.84
N HIS A 590 3.14 29.42 42.61
CA HIS A 590 2.87 28.18 43.33
C HIS A 590 2.26 27.08 42.45
N PRO A 591 3.01 26.59 41.43
CA PRO A 591 2.50 25.50 40.60
C PRO A 591 2.35 24.22 41.41
N HIS A 592 1.19 23.62 41.28
CA HIS A 592 0.97 22.23 41.67
C HIS A 592 1.20 21.36 40.44
N TYR A 593 1.89 20.24 40.59
CA TYR A 593 2.13 19.36 39.45
C TYR A 593 2.07 17.89 39.85
N GLU A 594 1.60 17.11 38.90
CA GLU A 594 1.75 15.68 38.83
C GLU A 594 2.34 15.31 37.47
N ILE A 595 3.40 14.52 37.46
CA ILE A 595 4.08 14.06 36.24
C ILE A 595 4.31 12.56 36.36
N ASP A 596 3.70 11.81 35.48
CA ASP A 596 3.90 10.38 35.34
C ASP A 596 4.87 10.08 34.22
N LEU A 597 5.98 9.42 34.53
CA LEU A 597 6.96 8.92 33.57
C LEU A 597 6.88 7.41 33.54
N GLY A 598 6.65 6.81 32.38
CA GLY A 598 6.42 5.38 32.35
C GLY A 598 6.77 4.70 31.03
N TRP A 599 6.66 3.39 31.11
CA TRP A 599 6.66 2.47 30.00
C TRP A 599 5.46 1.57 30.12
N SER A 600 4.71 1.38 29.00
CA SER A 600 3.66 0.39 28.91
C SER A 600 3.88 -0.54 27.71
N ARG A 601 3.36 -1.75 27.85
CA ARG A 601 3.33 -2.78 26.83
C ARG A 601 1.93 -2.88 26.26
N TYR A 602 1.78 -2.57 24.98
CA TYR A 602 0.56 -2.83 24.22
C TYR A 602 0.38 -4.35 24.04
N ILE A 603 -0.78 -4.86 24.41
CA ILE A 603 -1.13 -6.27 24.35
C ILE A 603 -2.11 -6.50 23.18
N ASP A 604 -3.20 -5.75 23.14
CA ASP A 604 -4.21 -5.74 22.09
C ASP A 604 -4.90 -4.36 22.02
N PRO A 605 -5.78 -4.07 21.06
CA PRO A 605 -6.44 -2.76 20.91
C PRO A 605 -7.20 -2.27 22.14
N ASN A 606 -7.48 -3.14 23.12
CA ASN A 606 -8.24 -2.79 24.31
C ASN A 606 -7.44 -2.90 25.61
N LEU A 607 -6.18 -3.35 25.57
CA LEU A 607 -5.42 -3.64 26.78
C LEU A 607 -3.93 -3.30 26.66
N SER A 608 -3.44 -2.51 27.60
CA SER A 608 -2.01 -2.34 27.85
C SER A 608 -1.69 -2.49 29.35
N ALA A 609 -0.41 -2.72 29.67
CA ALA A 609 0.06 -2.84 31.03
C ALA A 609 1.43 -2.19 31.18
N GLY A 610 1.65 -1.45 32.25
CA GLY A 610 2.85 -0.65 32.40
C GLY A 610 3.35 -0.45 33.83
N ILE A 611 4.53 0.15 33.88
CA ILE A 611 5.20 0.59 35.12
C ILE A 611 5.76 1.99 34.92
N GLY A 612 5.85 2.74 36.00
CA GLY A 612 6.35 4.11 35.92
C GLY A 612 6.75 4.70 37.26
N ALA A 613 6.93 6.00 37.27
CA ALA A 613 7.16 6.79 38.44
C ALA A 613 6.32 8.06 38.37
N ARG A 614 5.66 8.39 39.45
CA ARG A 614 4.89 9.61 39.66
C ARG A 614 5.75 10.61 40.44
N LEU A 615 5.88 11.80 39.90
CA LEU A 615 6.52 12.96 40.50
C LEU A 615 5.45 13.99 40.83
N THR A 616 5.27 14.32 42.09
CA THR A 616 4.20 15.24 42.50
C THR A 616 4.64 16.14 43.62
N ASN A 617 4.05 17.33 43.73
CA ASN A 617 4.09 18.19 44.89
C ASN A 617 2.68 18.50 45.43
N HIS A 618 1.66 17.72 44.97
CA HIS A 618 0.27 17.88 45.36
C HIS A 618 0.03 17.27 46.74
N HIS A 619 -0.72 17.94 47.59
CA HIS A 619 -1.16 17.45 48.90
C HIS A 619 -0.07 16.85 49.84
N ASP A 620 1.17 17.35 49.78
CA ASP A 620 2.32 16.82 50.54
C ASP A 620 2.70 15.36 50.19
N GLU A 621 2.27 14.86 49.02
CA GLU A 621 2.58 13.52 48.55
C GLU A 621 4.05 13.35 48.12
N ALA A 622 4.59 12.15 48.35
CA ALA A 622 5.95 11.80 47.94
C ALA A 622 5.95 11.22 46.52
N ASN A 623 7.07 11.35 45.80
CA ASN A 623 7.29 10.64 44.57
C ASN A 623 7.16 9.13 44.73
N ARG A 624 6.49 8.44 43.82
CA ARG A 624 6.11 7.03 43.92
C ARG A 624 6.47 6.25 42.68
N PHE A 625 6.68 4.95 42.81
CA PHE A 625 6.63 4.04 41.67
C PHE A 625 5.17 3.61 41.48
N ILE A 626 4.76 3.48 40.22
CA ILE A 626 3.41 3.08 39.81
C ILE A 626 3.47 1.85 38.90
N ALA A 627 2.45 1.00 39.02
CA ALA A 627 2.21 -0.10 38.11
C ALA A 627 0.72 -0.20 37.83
N GLY A 628 0.35 -0.44 36.56
CA GLY A 628 -1.06 -0.42 36.19
C GLY A 628 -1.37 -1.08 34.87
N ILE A 629 -2.66 -1.04 34.59
CA ILE A 629 -3.24 -1.49 33.31
C ILE A 629 -4.15 -0.39 32.78
N ASP A 630 -4.18 -0.25 31.46
CA ASP A 630 -5.17 0.54 30.74
C ASP A 630 -6.07 -0.43 29.98
N HIS A 631 -7.39 -0.20 30.05
CA HIS A 631 -8.36 -1.06 29.40
C HIS A 631 -9.51 -0.26 28.81
N ARG A 632 -9.80 -0.51 27.52
CA ARG A 632 -10.93 0.08 26.83
C ARG A 632 -12.21 -0.71 27.09
N LEU A 633 -13.15 -0.09 27.77
CA LEU A 633 -14.47 -0.64 28.04
C LEU A 633 -15.42 -0.45 26.83
N PRO A 634 -16.58 -1.17 26.77
CA PRO A 634 -17.67 -0.83 25.86
C PRO A 634 -18.00 0.66 25.89
N TRP A 635 -18.54 1.18 24.79
CA TRP A 635 -18.81 2.61 24.58
C TRP A 635 -17.55 3.46 24.38
N LEU A 636 -16.43 2.84 24.02
CA LEU A 636 -15.15 3.52 23.88
C LEU A 636 -14.81 4.36 25.12
N ILE A 637 -15.06 3.81 26.29
CA ILE A 637 -14.66 4.40 27.58
C ILE A 637 -13.26 3.88 27.89
N ASP A 638 -12.31 4.77 27.97
CA ASP A 638 -10.96 4.45 28.41
C ASP A 638 -10.96 4.35 29.94
N SER A 639 -10.34 3.32 30.48
CA SER A 639 -10.21 3.10 31.92
C SER A 639 -8.78 2.71 32.26
N PHE A 640 -8.32 3.12 33.42
CA PHE A 640 -7.06 2.64 33.97
C PHE A 640 -7.21 2.21 35.43
N ALA A 641 -6.32 1.34 35.86
CA ALA A 641 -6.19 0.95 37.25
C ALA A 641 -4.71 0.85 37.61
N GLN A 642 -4.28 1.55 38.63
CA GLN A 642 -2.89 1.65 39.07
C GLN A 642 -2.77 1.36 40.55
N VAL A 643 -1.61 0.84 40.96
CA VAL A 643 -1.18 0.71 42.34
C VAL A 643 0.20 1.37 42.48
N ASP A 644 0.41 2.05 43.56
CA ASP A 644 1.71 2.69 43.84
C ASP A 644 2.57 1.95 44.88
N SER A 645 3.80 2.43 45.06
CA SER A 645 4.77 1.84 46.00
C SER A 645 4.38 2.00 47.50
N GLU A 646 3.39 2.81 47.86
CA GLU A 646 2.86 2.99 49.20
C GLU A 646 1.60 2.16 49.42
N GLY A 647 1.09 1.50 48.36
CA GLY A 647 -0.10 0.67 48.40
C GLY A 647 -1.40 1.43 48.17
N ALA A 648 -1.34 2.67 47.72
CA ALA A 648 -2.52 3.38 47.25
C ALA A 648 -2.98 2.81 45.90
N PHE A 649 -4.28 2.85 45.67
CA PHE A 649 -4.93 2.37 44.44
C PHE A 649 -5.62 3.54 43.78
N ARG A 650 -5.34 3.72 42.48
CA ARG A 650 -5.95 4.74 41.61
C ARG A 650 -6.72 4.08 40.47
N PHE A 651 -7.93 4.57 40.23
CA PHE A 651 -8.78 4.09 39.13
C PHE A 651 -9.42 5.27 38.43
N GLY A 652 -9.37 5.29 37.08
CA GLY A 652 -9.96 6.36 36.27
C GLY A 652 -10.80 5.87 35.12
N LEU A 653 -11.73 6.72 34.67
CA LEU A 653 -12.58 6.55 33.52
C LEU A 653 -12.56 7.83 32.68
N GLY A 654 -12.24 7.72 31.40
CA GLY A 654 -12.25 8.82 30.46
C GLY A 654 -13.14 8.54 29.26
N LYS A 655 -13.73 9.58 28.68
CA LYS A 655 -14.50 9.49 27.43
C LYS A 655 -14.36 10.78 26.63
N SER A 656 -14.05 10.63 25.34
CA SER A 656 -14.21 11.69 24.35
C SER A 656 -15.31 11.33 23.36
N ILE A 657 -16.07 12.32 22.90
CA ILE A 657 -17.11 12.16 21.90
C ILE A 657 -17.06 13.30 20.89
N GLN A 658 -17.07 12.97 19.60
CA GLN A 658 -17.14 13.94 18.54
C GLN A 658 -18.58 14.46 18.40
N LEU A 659 -18.82 15.72 18.79
CA LEU A 659 -20.15 16.33 18.76
C LEU A 659 -20.52 16.84 17.38
N THR A 660 -19.58 17.52 16.70
CA THR A 660 -19.71 18.04 15.34
C THR A 660 -18.43 17.77 14.58
N ASP A 661 -18.33 18.13 13.33
CA ASP A 661 -17.10 17.95 12.53
C ASP A 661 -15.86 18.63 13.14
N ARG A 662 -16.04 19.64 14.03
CA ARG A 662 -14.95 20.41 14.65
C ARG A 662 -14.96 20.43 16.16
N ILE A 663 -16.04 20.03 16.79
CA ILE A 663 -16.19 20.11 18.25
C ILE A 663 -16.19 18.69 18.80
N SER A 664 -15.24 18.40 19.67
CA SER A 664 -15.24 17.25 20.56
C SER A 664 -15.51 17.69 21.99
N ALA A 665 -16.21 16.84 22.75
CA ALA A 665 -16.36 16.99 24.20
C ALA A 665 -15.69 15.79 24.89
N PHE A 666 -15.09 16.05 26.03
CA PHE A 666 -14.44 15.01 26.82
C PHE A 666 -14.76 15.16 28.30
N GLY A 667 -14.62 14.08 29.03
CA GLY A 667 -14.73 14.06 30.48
C GLY A 667 -13.94 12.90 31.04
N GLU A 668 -13.38 13.12 32.21
CA GLU A 668 -12.59 12.18 32.96
C GLU A 668 -12.98 12.24 34.45
N VAL A 669 -12.96 11.09 35.10
CA VAL A 669 -13.17 10.98 36.52
C VAL A 669 -12.19 9.96 37.09
N GLU A 670 -11.58 10.31 38.20
CA GLU A 670 -10.56 9.53 38.86
C GLU A 670 -10.85 9.41 40.35
N TYR A 671 -10.46 8.29 40.91
CA TYR A 671 -10.49 8.05 42.35
C TYR A 671 -9.15 7.51 42.82
N ASP A 672 -8.54 8.17 43.80
CA ASP A 672 -7.33 7.71 44.46
C ASP A 672 -7.63 7.46 45.96
N THR A 673 -7.18 6.30 46.48
CA THR A 673 -7.37 5.95 47.88
C THR A 673 -6.61 6.83 48.87
N GLY A 674 -5.60 7.57 48.42
CA GLY A 674 -4.80 8.51 49.22
C GLY A 674 -5.28 9.94 49.14
N SER A 675 -5.96 10.30 48.07
CA SER A 675 -6.47 11.64 47.86
C SER A 675 -7.94 11.71 47.65
N GLU A 676 -8.71 12.08 46.97
CA GLU A 676 -10.16 12.11 46.84
C GLU A 676 -10.61 11.88 45.40
N TRP A 677 -11.83 12.23 45.08
CA TRP A 677 -12.32 12.24 43.72
C TRP A 677 -11.80 13.43 42.94
N GLU A 678 -11.21 13.15 41.80
CA GLU A 678 -10.78 14.16 40.84
C GLU A 678 -11.57 13.99 39.54
N TRP A 679 -11.92 15.09 38.87
CA TRP A 679 -12.63 15.02 37.62
C TRP A 679 -12.36 16.24 36.75
N SER A 680 -12.42 16.02 35.46
CA SER A 680 -12.36 17.09 34.48
C SER A 680 -13.42 16.92 33.39
N ALA A 681 -13.88 18.01 32.84
CA ALA A 681 -14.77 18.01 31.68
C ALA A 681 -14.53 19.25 30.81
N GLY A 682 -14.55 19.05 29.50
CA GLY A 682 -14.24 20.14 28.57
C GLY A 682 -14.73 19.90 27.15
N ALA A 683 -14.39 20.85 26.32
CA ALA A 683 -14.62 20.75 24.89
C ALA A 683 -13.46 21.40 24.10
N GLU A 684 -13.18 20.85 22.96
CA GLU A 684 -12.20 21.38 22.01
C GLU A 684 -12.86 21.77 20.70
N TYR A 685 -12.37 22.86 20.09
CA TYR A 685 -12.71 23.29 18.75
C TYR A 685 -11.48 23.21 17.84
N LEU A 686 -11.50 22.33 16.85
CA LEU A 686 -10.41 22.08 15.91
C LEU A 686 -10.19 23.29 14.97
N LEU A 687 -8.99 23.89 15.00
CA LEU A 687 -8.57 24.97 14.11
C LEU A 687 -7.75 24.43 12.92
N THR A 688 -6.66 23.73 13.22
CA THR A 688 -5.76 23.07 12.26
C THR A 688 -5.47 21.65 12.74
N LYS A 689 -4.68 20.90 11.99
CA LYS A 689 -4.28 19.55 12.43
C LYS A 689 -3.40 19.55 13.69
N GLU A 690 -2.75 20.70 13.99
CA GLU A 690 -1.87 20.85 15.14
C GLU A 690 -2.46 21.68 16.28
N LEU A 691 -3.54 22.44 16.06
CA LEU A 691 -4.06 23.40 17.03
C LEU A 691 -5.58 23.29 17.17
N SER A 692 -6.04 23.36 18.42
CA SER A 692 -7.45 23.55 18.80
C SER A 692 -7.58 24.65 19.86
N ILE A 693 -8.80 25.17 20.02
CA ILE A 693 -9.18 25.97 21.18
C ILE A 693 -9.80 25.02 22.19
N ILE A 694 -9.41 25.11 23.45
CA ILE A 694 -9.94 24.29 24.55
C ILE A 694 -10.58 25.15 25.61
N GLY A 695 -11.68 24.64 26.18
CA GLY A 695 -12.26 25.11 27.42
C GLY A 695 -12.57 23.91 28.31
N GLN A 696 -12.04 23.93 29.54
CA GLN A 696 -12.11 22.79 30.45
C GLN A 696 -12.36 23.29 31.89
N PHE A 697 -13.09 22.52 32.64
CA PHE A 697 -13.17 22.62 34.07
C PHE A 697 -12.49 21.42 34.74
N HIS A 698 -11.62 21.69 35.69
CA HIS A 698 -10.94 20.70 36.49
C HIS A 698 -11.31 20.87 37.97
N SER A 699 -11.55 19.78 38.73
CA SER A 699 -11.95 19.85 40.14
C SER A 699 -10.98 20.65 40.99
N ASP A 700 -9.68 20.50 40.76
CA ASP A 700 -8.62 21.12 41.56
C ASP A 700 -8.16 22.47 41.01
N HIS A 701 -8.20 22.68 39.69
CA HIS A 701 -7.68 23.88 39.05
C HIS A 701 -8.77 24.88 38.61
N GLY A 702 -10.04 24.48 38.66
CA GLY A 702 -11.17 25.28 38.25
C GLY A 702 -11.32 25.38 36.72
N PHE A 703 -11.89 26.49 36.22
CA PHE A 703 -12.12 26.68 34.82
C PHE A 703 -10.86 27.23 34.13
N GLY A 704 -10.43 26.54 33.07
CA GLY A 704 -9.37 26.95 32.17
C GLY A 704 -9.86 27.13 30.73
N GLY A 705 -9.35 28.16 30.04
CA GLY A 705 -9.52 28.33 28.61
C GLY A 705 -8.19 28.62 27.96
N GLY A 706 -7.95 28.05 26.77
CA GLY A 706 -6.66 28.17 26.15
C GLY A 706 -6.57 27.51 24.77
N ILE A 707 -5.39 27.00 24.48
CA ILE A 707 -5.10 26.26 23.25
C ILE A 707 -4.65 24.84 23.60
N SER A 708 -5.07 23.89 22.82
CA SER A 708 -4.43 22.57 22.77
C SER A 708 -3.58 22.45 21.50
N PHE A 709 -2.50 21.70 21.60
CA PHE A 709 -1.55 21.48 20.51
C PHE A 709 -1.21 19.99 20.41
N ARG A 710 -1.05 19.56 19.15
CA ARG A 710 -0.73 18.17 18.79
C ARG A 710 0.41 18.14 17.79
N PHE A 711 1.43 17.36 18.06
CA PHE A 711 2.60 17.29 17.17
C PHE A 711 3.02 15.84 16.92
#